data_a66e12f387b05691b8edc1581beae731
#
_entry.id   a66e12f387b05691b8edc1581beae731
#
_cell.length_a   1.000
_cell.length_b   1.000
_cell.length_c   1.000
_cell.angle_alpha   90.00
_cell.angle_beta   90.00
_cell.angle_gamma   90.00
#
_symmetry.space_group_name_H-M   'P 1'
#
loop_
_entity.id
_entity.type
_entity.pdbx_description
1 polymer ?
#
loop_
_entity_poly.entity_id
_entity_poly.type
_entity_poly.pdbx_seq_one_letter_code
_entity_poly.pdbx_strand_id
1 'polypeptide(L)'
;GDGTYFHSGSLAIRQSLAAGANITYKILYNDAVAMTGGQSVDGVLSMPQITHQLYHEGVQEIIVLANNPSDFKQSELAQGTYLGHRDELEPIMLRLRQQQGLSVIVFQQTCATEKRRLRKQGKVAAIKTRAWIHPEICEGCGDCSMQSNCVAIEPLDTELGRKRKINQSSCNADLSCVKGFCPSFITVEGAQERKPKAQLQELLELPEPAVHVGLAQPFNIAVTGVGGTGVLTIGALLGMAAHLDGNAFMTLDFSGLAQKGGAVLSHVRLAATPRHVTTPRIVEGRADLLLAADAVVTVAPSVLGLCSQTTEAVISSHLIPVSNFVQDADFEFKQDECLDLIAAHVSPHRHQLDFHKLALQQMGDTIFANVMLLGFAVQKGLVPVSVAALEQAVQLNGVAIDANLRAFHLGRQLAHSDVEQPQVLQIKPSAPSYEDIVNDRKQRLVSYQNQALADRYTHQLSRWQQLIDSKLTTHDSQPLKQTIASSYFKLLAVKDEYEVARLFSQAGLKDQLDNEFSGNYTLSLNLSPLGFAGWNKNLNQPKKYSMGSWMLKLMKPLSLLKGIRGTTIDPYSYHSERRAERAFVSYYVAQIDRLLAHLDASNGAQILTSIKHFDKVRGYGYVRADAMAQAKALVAAELQHLSLDKQAYAA
;
A
#
# COMPACT_ATOMS: atom_id res chain seq x y z
N GLY A 1 8.96 -13.16 18.43
CA GLY A 1 9.27 -14.23 17.49
C GLY A 1 9.92 -15.41 18.17
N ASP A 2 10.03 -16.53 17.44
CA ASP A 2 10.68 -17.75 17.89
C ASP A 2 12.14 -17.57 18.31
N GLY A 3 12.92 -16.76 17.58
CA GLY A 3 14.27 -16.42 17.99
C GLY A 3 14.33 -15.68 19.34
N THR A 4 13.47 -14.70 19.58
CA THR A 4 13.37 -14.02 20.88
C THR A 4 12.91 -14.98 21.97
N TYR A 5 11.96 -15.87 21.67
CA TYR A 5 11.51 -16.88 22.61
C TYR A 5 12.65 -17.81 23.02
N PHE A 6 13.47 -18.27 22.06
CA PHE A 6 14.61 -19.13 22.31
C PHE A 6 15.64 -18.50 23.25
N HIS A 7 16.08 -17.26 23.01
CA HIS A 7 17.17 -16.68 23.79
C HIS A 7 16.74 -16.00 25.10
N SER A 8 15.51 -15.45 25.20
CA SER A 8 15.10 -14.67 26.39
C SER A 8 13.59 -14.63 26.66
N GLY A 9 12.74 -14.81 25.64
CA GLY A 9 11.28 -14.65 25.79
C GLY A 9 10.65 -15.70 26.72
N SER A 10 11.21 -16.88 26.81
CA SER A 10 10.77 -17.93 27.75
C SER A 10 10.91 -17.48 29.20
N LEU A 11 11.94 -16.71 29.54
CA LEU A 11 12.14 -16.16 30.89
C LEU A 11 11.04 -15.14 31.24
N ALA A 12 10.59 -14.34 30.28
CA ALA A 12 9.49 -13.39 30.50
C ALA A 12 8.16 -14.11 30.78
N ILE A 13 7.88 -15.23 30.10
CA ILE A 13 6.71 -16.07 30.36
C ILE A 13 6.77 -16.67 31.75
N ARG A 14 7.90 -17.22 32.14
CA ARG A 14 8.14 -17.75 33.49
C ARG A 14 7.92 -16.70 34.59
N GLN A 15 8.45 -15.49 34.37
CA GLN A 15 8.25 -14.38 35.32
C GLN A 15 6.77 -13.97 35.41
N SER A 16 6.06 -13.93 34.30
CA SER A 16 4.64 -13.58 34.28
C SER A 16 3.77 -14.63 34.98
N LEU A 17 4.14 -15.91 34.90
CA LEU A 17 3.49 -17.00 35.67
C LEU A 17 3.73 -16.80 37.16
N ALA A 18 4.97 -16.56 37.58
CA ALA A 18 5.34 -16.33 38.99
C ALA A 18 4.61 -15.10 39.56
N ALA A 19 4.38 -14.07 38.76
CA ALA A 19 3.68 -12.86 39.15
C ALA A 19 2.14 -12.98 39.13
N GLY A 20 1.58 -14.11 38.69
CA GLY A 20 0.14 -14.30 38.52
C GLY A 20 -0.50 -13.33 37.52
N ALA A 21 0.26 -12.91 36.48
CA ALA A 21 -0.19 -11.90 35.54
C ALA A 21 -1.29 -12.40 34.59
N ASN A 22 -2.31 -11.56 34.38
CA ASN A 22 -3.33 -11.80 33.36
C ASN A 22 -2.82 -11.32 32.00
N ILE A 23 -2.23 -12.23 31.22
CA ILE A 23 -1.60 -11.89 29.95
C ILE A 23 -1.70 -13.04 28.94
N THR A 24 -1.94 -12.68 27.68
CA THR A 24 -1.85 -13.63 26.54
C THR A 24 -0.59 -13.35 25.74
N TYR A 25 0.38 -14.23 25.79
CA TYR A 25 1.55 -14.19 24.92
C TYR A 25 1.22 -14.70 23.53
N LYS A 26 1.77 -14.07 22.51
CA LYS A 26 1.72 -14.52 21.12
C LYS A 26 3.15 -14.80 20.65
N ILE A 27 3.51 -16.05 20.54
CA ILE A 27 4.79 -16.49 20.00
C ILE A 27 4.63 -16.59 18.49
N LEU A 28 5.29 -15.71 17.75
CA LEU A 28 5.31 -15.77 16.29
C LEU A 28 6.36 -16.80 15.86
N TYR A 29 5.90 -18.00 15.55
CA TYR A 29 6.73 -19.09 15.02
C TYR A 29 6.86 -18.90 13.51
N ASN A 30 7.88 -18.13 13.09
CA ASN A 30 7.97 -17.60 11.72
C ASN A 30 9.27 -17.98 10.99
N ASP A 31 10.07 -18.87 11.55
CA ASP A 31 11.31 -19.45 11.01
C ASP A 31 12.39 -18.40 10.68
N ALA A 32 12.31 -17.19 11.26
CA ALA A 32 13.25 -16.14 10.92
C ALA A 32 13.33 -15.03 11.99
N VAL A 33 14.50 -14.40 12.09
CA VAL A 33 14.65 -13.09 12.74
C VAL A 33 14.13 -12.04 11.76
N ALA A 34 12.83 -11.80 11.81
CA ALA A 34 12.13 -11.01 10.79
C ALA A 34 12.47 -9.51 10.84
N MET A 35 12.85 -8.98 12.02
CA MET A 35 13.13 -7.56 12.22
C MET A 35 14.33 -7.04 11.41
N THR A 36 15.30 -7.91 11.18
CA THR A 36 16.56 -7.57 10.50
C THR A 36 16.63 -8.08 9.07
N GLY A 37 15.50 -8.45 8.47
CA GLY A 37 15.42 -8.86 7.06
C GLY A 37 15.41 -10.36 6.81
N GLY A 38 15.09 -11.17 7.83
CA GLY A 38 14.89 -12.61 7.64
C GLY A 38 16.16 -13.45 7.74
N GLN A 39 16.98 -13.21 8.76
CA GLN A 39 18.11 -14.09 9.10
C GLN A 39 17.60 -15.37 9.73
N SER A 40 18.44 -16.42 9.69
CA SER A 40 18.17 -17.67 10.39
C SER A 40 18.11 -17.44 11.91
N VAL A 41 17.26 -18.18 12.59
CA VAL A 41 17.18 -18.19 14.04
C VAL A 41 18.33 -19.04 14.59
N ASP A 42 19.06 -18.51 15.56
CA ASP A 42 20.03 -19.28 16.35
C ASP A 42 19.27 -20.16 17.35
N GLY A 43 19.42 -21.47 17.23
CA GLY A 43 18.71 -22.43 18.08
C GLY A 43 17.24 -22.62 17.68
N VAL A 44 16.97 -23.65 16.92
CA VAL A 44 15.62 -23.98 16.44
C VAL A 44 14.93 -24.87 17.45
N LEU A 45 13.81 -24.39 18.03
CA LEU A 45 12.86 -25.21 18.77
C LEU A 45 11.71 -25.63 17.83
N SER A 46 11.39 -26.91 17.79
CA SER A 46 10.21 -27.38 17.07
C SER A 46 8.91 -27.00 17.80
N MET A 47 7.79 -26.99 17.07
CA MET A 47 6.48 -26.72 17.66
C MET A 47 6.15 -27.65 18.86
N PRO A 48 6.37 -28.97 18.78
CA PRO A 48 6.24 -29.83 19.95
C PRO A 48 7.09 -29.37 21.13
N GLN A 49 8.38 -29.10 20.93
CA GLN A 49 9.27 -28.67 22.01
C GLN A 49 8.76 -27.38 22.70
N ILE A 50 8.29 -26.39 21.94
CA ILE A 50 7.72 -25.15 22.48
C ILE A 50 6.49 -25.45 23.33
N THR A 51 5.56 -26.27 22.83
CA THR A 51 4.34 -26.59 23.59
C THR A 51 4.63 -27.37 24.85
N HIS A 52 5.53 -28.36 24.82
CA HIS A 52 5.95 -29.11 26.00
C HIS A 52 6.68 -28.23 27.02
N GLN A 53 7.56 -27.31 26.57
CA GLN A 53 8.24 -26.38 27.45
C GLN A 53 7.22 -25.49 28.19
N LEU A 54 6.26 -24.90 27.45
CA LEU A 54 5.21 -24.06 28.02
C LEU A 54 4.34 -24.86 29.03
N TYR A 55 4.00 -26.09 28.69
CA TYR A 55 3.23 -26.98 29.57
C TYR A 55 3.95 -27.26 30.89
N HIS A 56 5.24 -27.59 30.83
CA HIS A 56 6.05 -27.87 32.01
C HIS A 56 6.38 -26.62 32.84
N GLU A 57 6.35 -25.42 32.24
CA GLU A 57 6.42 -24.15 32.97
C GLU A 57 5.11 -23.85 33.72
N GLY A 58 4.00 -24.55 33.42
CA GLY A 58 2.72 -24.36 34.10
C GLY A 58 1.75 -23.44 33.36
N VAL A 59 1.95 -23.18 32.08
CA VAL A 59 0.99 -22.41 31.26
C VAL A 59 -0.32 -23.18 31.16
N GLN A 60 -1.41 -22.55 31.61
CA GLN A 60 -2.72 -23.19 31.72
C GLN A 60 -3.39 -23.45 30.37
N GLU A 61 -3.22 -22.53 29.42
CA GLU A 61 -3.81 -22.65 28.10
C GLU A 61 -2.78 -22.39 27.01
N ILE A 62 -2.57 -23.41 26.18
CA ILE A 62 -1.63 -23.39 25.06
C ILE A 62 -2.43 -23.61 23.77
N ILE A 63 -2.29 -22.70 22.84
CA ILE A 63 -3.01 -22.71 21.57
C ILE A 63 -2.00 -22.63 20.43
N VAL A 64 -2.06 -23.58 19.51
CA VAL A 64 -1.31 -23.56 18.25
C VAL A 64 -2.26 -23.16 17.13
N LEU A 65 -1.94 -22.08 16.45
CA LEU A 65 -2.66 -21.65 15.24
C LEU A 65 -1.72 -21.71 14.06
N ALA A 66 -2.05 -22.51 13.06
CA ALA A 66 -1.20 -22.74 11.91
C ALA A 66 -1.89 -22.34 10.60
N ASN A 67 -1.09 -21.98 9.60
CA ASN A 67 -1.58 -21.76 8.25
C ASN A 67 -2.13 -23.08 7.64
N ASN A 68 -1.55 -24.20 8.01
CA ASN A 68 -1.99 -25.54 7.64
C ASN A 68 -1.90 -26.45 8.87
N PRO A 69 -2.97 -26.61 9.67
CA PRO A 69 -2.95 -27.43 10.87
C PRO A 69 -2.55 -28.89 10.63
N SER A 70 -2.80 -29.43 9.43
CA SER A 70 -2.44 -30.81 9.09
C SER A 70 -0.93 -31.08 9.01
N ASP A 71 -0.10 -30.02 9.02
CA ASP A 71 1.36 -30.15 9.08
C ASP A 71 1.84 -30.60 10.48
N PHE A 72 0.95 -30.57 11.48
CA PHE A 72 1.23 -30.93 12.86
C PHE A 72 0.34 -32.08 13.33
N LYS A 73 0.92 -33.03 14.06
CA LYS A 73 0.15 -34.08 14.70
C LYS A 73 -0.21 -33.69 16.13
N GLN A 74 -1.49 -33.74 16.45
CA GLN A 74 -2.00 -33.45 17.78
C GLN A 74 -1.32 -34.26 18.88
N SER A 75 -0.95 -35.51 18.58
CA SER A 75 -0.28 -36.42 19.53
C SER A 75 1.17 -36.04 19.86
N GLU A 76 1.80 -35.18 19.06
CA GLU A 76 3.16 -34.69 19.28
C GLU A 76 3.19 -33.40 20.12
N LEU A 77 2.05 -32.74 20.26
CA LEU A 77 1.90 -31.51 21.06
C LEU A 77 1.65 -31.87 22.54
N ALA A 78 1.96 -30.90 23.41
CA ALA A 78 1.70 -31.08 24.86
C ALA A 78 0.21 -31.31 25.14
N GLN A 79 -0.05 -32.06 26.21
CA GLN A 79 -1.42 -32.39 26.61
C GLN A 79 -2.28 -31.12 26.81
N GLY A 80 -3.50 -31.12 26.29
CA GLY A 80 -4.42 -30.00 26.40
C GLY A 80 -4.17 -28.84 25.40
N THR A 81 -3.13 -28.95 24.55
CA THR A 81 -2.88 -27.95 23.50
C THR A 81 -4.00 -27.97 22.46
N TYR A 82 -4.60 -26.83 22.19
CA TYR A 82 -5.52 -26.65 21.06
C TYR A 82 -4.74 -26.46 19.76
N LEU A 83 -5.12 -27.15 18.69
CA LEU A 83 -4.57 -26.97 17.34
C LEU A 83 -5.68 -26.53 16.39
N GLY A 84 -5.55 -25.34 15.81
CA GLY A 84 -6.54 -24.74 14.93
C GLY A 84 -5.94 -24.00 13.73
N HIS A 85 -6.82 -23.50 12.87
CA HIS A 85 -6.43 -22.71 11.70
C HIS A 85 -6.19 -21.25 12.08
N ARG A 86 -5.23 -20.60 11.41
CA ARG A 86 -4.88 -19.18 11.64
C ARG A 86 -6.07 -18.20 11.62
N ASP A 87 -7.11 -18.50 10.86
CA ASP A 87 -8.31 -17.66 10.76
C ASP A 87 -9.16 -17.65 12.05
N GLU A 88 -8.85 -18.53 13.01
CA GLU A 88 -9.50 -18.57 14.33
C GLU A 88 -8.84 -17.61 15.34
N LEU A 89 -7.80 -16.86 14.92
CA LEU A 89 -7.05 -15.99 15.83
C LEU A 89 -7.95 -14.98 16.55
N GLU A 90 -8.83 -14.29 15.83
CA GLU A 90 -9.69 -13.24 16.41
C GLU A 90 -10.67 -13.80 17.45
N PRO A 91 -11.53 -14.79 17.15
CA PRO A 91 -12.43 -15.36 18.15
C PRO A 91 -11.70 -15.95 19.35
N ILE A 92 -10.52 -16.56 19.13
CA ILE A 92 -9.70 -17.08 20.24
C ILE A 92 -9.16 -15.93 21.10
N MET A 93 -8.65 -14.87 20.51
CA MET A 93 -8.19 -13.70 21.26
C MET A 93 -9.30 -13.04 22.08
N LEU A 94 -10.51 -12.93 21.51
CA LEU A 94 -11.68 -12.37 22.22
C LEU A 94 -12.06 -13.24 23.42
N ARG A 95 -11.98 -14.57 23.28
CA ARG A 95 -12.20 -15.51 24.37
C ARG A 95 -11.13 -15.40 25.46
N LEU A 96 -9.86 -15.43 25.08
CA LEU A 96 -8.72 -15.32 26.02
C LEU A 96 -8.69 -13.98 26.77
N ARG A 97 -9.19 -12.91 26.17
CA ARG A 97 -9.29 -11.59 26.82
C ARG A 97 -10.15 -11.62 28.07
N GLN A 98 -11.12 -12.54 28.16
CA GLN A 98 -12.03 -12.69 29.30
C GLN A 98 -11.50 -13.68 30.35
N GLN A 99 -10.43 -14.40 30.02
CA GLN A 99 -9.86 -15.45 30.87
C GLN A 99 -8.82 -14.85 31.83
N GLN A 100 -8.80 -15.34 33.08
CA GLN A 100 -7.77 -14.99 34.05
C GLN A 100 -6.55 -15.90 33.91
N GLY A 101 -5.39 -15.37 34.28
CA GLY A 101 -4.13 -16.08 34.23
C GLY A 101 -3.38 -15.91 32.93
N LEU A 102 -2.37 -16.73 32.73
CA LEU A 102 -1.49 -16.67 31.58
C LEU A 102 -1.90 -17.69 30.52
N SER A 103 -2.08 -17.21 29.29
CA SER A 103 -2.30 -18.04 28.11
C SER A 103 -1.23 -17.76 27.04
N VAL A 104 -0.96 -18.74 26.18
CA VAL A 104 0.01 -18.60 25.09
C VAL A 104 -0.61 -19.07 23.76
N ILE A 105 -0.54 -18.22 22.76
CA ILE A 105 -0.81 -18.57 21.37
C ILE A 105 0.52 -18.72 20.64
N VAL A 106 0.80 -19.90 20.10
CA VAL A 106 1.91 -20.12 19.17
C VAL A 106 1.35 -20.01 17.75
N PHE A 107 1.69 -18.92 17.06
CA PHE A 107 1.17 -18.61 15.74
C PHE A 107 2.20 -18.98 14.67
N GLN A 108 1.91 -20.05 13.91
CA GLN A 108 2.81 -20.54 12.88
C GLN A 108 2.49 -19.92 11.52
N GLN A 109 3.43 -19.16 11.04
CA GLN A 109 3.43 -18.66 9.67
C GLN A 109 4.82 -18.17 9.30
N THR A 110 5.44 -18.76 8.29
CA THR A 110 6.75 -18.32 7.81
C THR A 110 6.73 -16.84 7.44
N CYS A 111 7.73 -16.09 7.88
CA CYS A 111 7.89 -14.67 7.57
C CYS A 111 7.76 -14.43 6.05
N ALA A 112 6.95 -13.45 5.66
CA ALA A 112 6.68 -13.17 4.26
C ALA A 112 7.94 -12.79 3.47
N THR A 113 8.88 -12.07 4.09
CA THR A 113 10.16 -11.69 3.49
C THR A 113 11.04 -12.92 3.31
N GLU A 114 11.13 -13.78 4.34
CA GLU A 114 11.87 -15.03 4.28
C GLU A 114 11.30 -15.96 3.22
N LYS A 115 9.98 -16.13 3.18
CA LYS A 115 9.31 -16.96 2.17
C LYS A 115 9.63 -16.49 0.75
N ARG A 116 9.74 -15.17 0.51
CA ARG A 116 10.16 -14.61 -0.79
C ARG A 116 11.63 -14.92 -1.08
N ARG A 117 12.51 -14.78 -0.08
CA ARG A 117 13.93 -15.11 -0.20
C ARG A 117 14.13 -16.57 -0.54
N LEU A 118 13.45 -17.48 0.17
CA LEU A 118 13.50 -18.93 -0.07
C LEU A 118 12.97 -19.29 -1.46
N ARG A 119 11.94 -18.60 -1.95
CA ARG A 119 11.45 -18.79 -3.34
C ARG A 119 12.49 -18.35 -4.38
N LYS A 120 13.13 -17.19 -4.18
CA LYS A 120 14.21 -16.74 -5.08
C LYS A 120 15.38 -17.72 -5.11
N GLN A 121 15.65 -18.41 -4.01
CA GLN A 121 16.69 -19.44 -3.90
C GLN A 121 16.22 -20.83 -4.40
N GLY A 122 14.97 -20.98 -4.86
CA GLY A 122 14.41 -22.28 -5.29
C GLY A 122 14.13 -23.28 -4.17
N LYS A 123 14.25 -22.85 -2.89
CA LYS A 123 14.03 -23.71 -1.72
C LYS A 123 12.55 -23.90 -1.36
N VAL A 124 11.69 -23.03 -1.84
CA VAL A 124 10.23 -23.09 -1.69
C VAL A 124 9.59 -22.96 -3.07
N ALA A 125 8.51 -23.70 -3.29
CA ALA A 125 7.80 -23.75 -4.57
C ALA A 125 7.41 -22.35 -5.06
N ALA A 126 7.49 -22.17 -6.38
CA ALA A 126 7.05 -20.94 -7.03
C ALA A 126 5.56 -20.67 -6.77
N ILE A 127 5.17 -19.40 -6.82
CA ILE A 127 3.77 -18.99 -6.69
C ILE A 127 2.98 -19.55 -7.87
N LYS A 128 2.02 -20.42 -7.58
CA LYS A 128 1.12 -20.98 -8.60
C LYS A 128 -0.12 -20.15 -8.81
N THR A 129 -0.57 -19.45 -7.77
CA THR A 129 -1.84 -18.69 -7.75
C THR A 129 -1.57 -17.26 -7.37
N ARG A 130 -2.02 -16.32 -8.19
CA ARG A 130 -1.88 -14.88 -7.97
C ARG A 130 -3.24 -14.22 -7.93
N ALA A 131 -3.38 -13.13 -7.17
CA ALA A 131 -4.56 -12.29 -7.20
C ALA A 131 -4.29 -11.06 -8.08
N TRP A 132 -5.31 -10.66 -8.83
CA TRP A 132 -5.31 -9.45 -9.63
C TRP A 132 -6.62 -8.70 -9.42
N ILE A 133 -6.57 -7.36 -9.41
CA ILE A 133 -7.75 -6.50 -9.19
C ILE A 133 -8.11 -5.84 -10.50
N HIS A 134 -9.34 -6.05 -10.98
CA HIS A 134 -9.86 -5.36 -12.15
C HIS A 134 -10.10 -3.88 -11.82
N PRO A 135 -9.39 -2.93 -12.47
CA PRO A 135 -9.41 -1.52 -12.06
C PRO A 135 -10.81 -0.88 -12.16
N GLU A 136 -11.55 -1.19 -13.24
CA GLU A 136 -12.86 -0.59 -13.45
C GLU A 136 -13.93 -1.18 -12.53
N ILE A 137 -13.80 -2.46 -12.11
CA ILE A 137 -14.71 -3.07 -11.13
C ILE A 137 -14.39 -2.59 -9.72
N CYS A 138 -13.11 -2.34 -9.42
CA CYS A 138 -12.69 -1.86 -8.10
C CYS A 138 -13.40 -0.55 -7.73
N GLU A 139 -13.98 -0.51 -6.52
CA GLU A 139 -14.63 0.68 -5.95
C GLU A 139 -13.67 1.54 -5.11
N GLY A 140 -12.44 1.10 -4.88
CA GLY A 140 -11.47 1.82 -4.03
C GLY A 140 -11.86 1.88 -2.54
N CYS A 141 -12.73 1.00 -2.07
CA CYS A 141 -13.29 1.03 -0.71
C CYS A 141 -12.29 0.63 0.39
N GLY A 142 -11.16 -0.02 0.06
CA GLY A 142 -10.16 -0.44 1.04
C GLY A 142 -10.45 -1.76 1.75
N ASP A 143 -11.60 -2.41 1.56
CA ASP A 143 -11.95 -3.67 2.23
C ASP A 143 -10.85 -4.74 2.07
N CYS A 144 -10.28 -4.89 0.87
CA CYS A 144 -9.17 -5.82 0.63
C CYS A 144 -7.94 -5.54 1.50
N SER A 145 -7.64 -4.26 1.77
CA SER A 145 -6.54 -3.86 2.65
C SER A 145 -6.85 -4.20 4.10
N MET A 146 -8.08 -3.93 4.55
CA MET A 146 -8.54 -4.28 5.91
C MET A 146 -8.53 -5.80 6.14
N GLN A 147 -8.95 -6.60 5.16
CA GLN A 147 -8.96 -8.07 5.26
C GLN A 147 -7.56 -8.68 5.32
N SER A 148 -6.58 -8.08 4.66
CA SER A 148 -5.26 -8.68 4.50
C SER A 148 -4.14 -7.99 5.29
N ASN A 149 -4.31 -6.75 5.70
CA ASN A 149 -3.26 -5.88 6.23
C ASN A 149 -2.00 -5.89 5.34
N CYS A 150 -2.19 -5.96 4.01
CA CYS A 150 -1.11 -6.20 3.07
C CYS A 150 -0.66 -4.92 2.38
N VAL A 151 0.62 -4.56 2.55
CA VAL A 151 1.25 -3.40 1.89
C VAL A 151 1.55 -3.63 0.40
N ALA A 152 1.30 -4.83 -0.14
CA ALA A 152 1.38 -5.07 -1.58
C ALA A 152 0.13 -4.57 -2.34
N ILE A 153 -0.90 -4.13 -1.63
CA ILE A 153 -2.05 -3.45 -2.22
C ILE A 153 -1.71 -1.97 -2.30
N GLU A 154 -1.56 -1.48 -3.53
CA GLU A 154 -1.15 -0.12 -3.84
C GLU A 154 -2.32 0.71 -4.37
N PRO A 155 -2.26 2.05 -4.25
CA PRO A 155 -3.20 2.92 -4.93
C PRO A 155 -2.98 2.86 -6.44
N LEU A 156 -4.08 3.04 -7.17
CA LEU A 156 -4.09 3.23 -8.61
C LEU A 156 -5.03 4.40 -8.93
N ASP A 157 -4.46 5.54 -9.26
CA ASP A 157 -5.26 6.70 -9.62
C ASP A 157 -5.79 6.53 -11.04
N THR A 158 -7.09 6.78 -11.20
CA THR A 158 -7.83 6.65 -12.46
C THR A 158 -8.76 7.84 -12.65
N GLU A 159 -9.29 8.03 -13.85
CA GLU A 159 -10.32 9.05 -14.14
C GLU A 159 -11.60 8.88 -13.30
N LEU A 160 -11.83 7.68 -12.78
CA LEU A 160 -12.96 7.34 -11.90
C LEU A 160 -12.55 7.35 -10.40
N GLY A 161 -11.51 8.09 -10.05
CA GLY A 161 -10.94 8.18 -8.72
C GLY A 161 -9.95 7.06 -8.39
N ARG A 162 -9.49 7.05 -7.16
CA ARG A 162 -8.46 6.11 -6.69
C ARG A 162 -9.01 4.69 -6.55
N LYS A 163 -8.33 3.76 -7.20
CA LYS A 163 -8.58 2.31 -7.17
C LYS A 163 -7.46 1.59 -6.42
N ARG A 164 -7.45 0.27 -6.47
CA ARG A 164 -6.42 -0.59 -5.89
C ARG A 164 -5.82 -1.47 -6.97
N LYS A 165 -4.53 -1.70 -6.88
CA LYS A 165 -3.79 -2.72 -7.64
C LYS A 165 -2.94 -3.56 -6.71
N ILE A 166 -2.48 -4.71 -7.18
CA ILE A 166 -1.55 -5.56 -6.42
C ILE A 166 -0.17 -5.47 -7.05
N ASN A 167 0.79 -5.05 -6.27
CA ASN A 167 2.20 -5.15 -6.65
C ASN A 167 2.62 -6.63 -6.59
N GLN A 168 2.75 -7.26 -7.76
CA GLN A 168 3.00 -8.68 -7.88
C GLN A 168 4.37 -9.09 -7.34
N SER A 169 5.37 -8.21 -7.41
CA SER A 169 6.72 -8.48 -6.92
C SER A 169 6.80 -8.47 -5.39
N SER A 170 5.95 -7.69 -4.73
CA SER A 170 5.87 -7.61 -3.26
C SER A 170 4.76 -8.48 -2.64
N CYS A 171 3.92 -9.11 -3.46
CA CYS A 171 2.81 -9.95 -3.02
C CYS A 171 3.30 -11.27 -2.38
N ASN A 172 2.73 -11.62 -1.23
CA ASN A 172 3.03 -12.89 -0.53
C ASN A 172 2.27 -14.08 -1.09
N ALA A 173 1.25 -13.85 -1.92
CA ALA A 173 0.34 -14.86 -2.46
C ALA A 173 -0.37 -15.71 -1.40
N ASP A 174 -0.75 -15.08 -0.27
CA ASP A 174 -1.56 -15.73 0.77
C ASP A 174 -3.06 -15.60 0.51
N LEU A 175 -3.43 -14.80 -0.49
CA LEU A 175 -4.80 -14.56 -0.96
C LEU A 175 -5.77 -14.03 0.11
N SER A 176 -5.29 -13.54 1.25
CA SER A 176 -6.13 -12.96 2.30
C SER A 176 -6.97 -11.78 1.79
N CYS A 177 -6.44 -11.00 0.85
CA CYS A 177 -7.15 -9.88 0.22
C CYS A 177 -8.38 -10.30 -0.59
N VAL A 178 -8.44 -11.55 -1.05
CA VAL A 178 -9.57 -12.11 -1.81
C VAL A 178 -10.75 -12.47 -0.90
N LYS A 179 -10.54 -12.57 0.42
CA LYS A 179 -11.59 -12.94 1.39
C LYS A 179 -12.68 -11.87 1.52
N GLY A 180 -12.38 -10.59 1.21
CA GLY A 180 -13.36 -9.49 1.22
C GLY A 180 -14.50 -9.69 0.22
N PHE A 181 -15.62 -8.98 0.42
CA PHE A 181 -16.82 -9.07 -0.39
C PHE A 181 -16.73 -8.22 -1.67
N CYS A 182 -15.67 -8.41 -2.45
CA CYS A 182 -15.42 -7.62 -3.65
C CYS A 182 -15.34 -8.52 -4.90
N PRO A 183 -16.12 -8.24 -5.97
CA PRO A 183 -16.09 -9.01 -7.20
C PRO A 183 -14.92 -8.65 -8.12
N SER A 184 -14.13 -7.60 -7.81
CA SER A 184 -13.05 -7.15 -8.68
C SER A 184 -11.83 -8.09 -8.72
N PHE A 185 -11.78 -9.08 -7.83
CA PHE A 185 -10.66 -10.01 -7.77
C PHE A 185 -10.76 -11.13 -8.80
N ILE A 186 -9.71 -11.23 -9.59
CA ILE A 186 -9.44 -12.38 -10.46
C ILE A 186 -8.28 -13.17 -9.84
N THR A 187 -8.46 -14.48 -9.73
CA THR A 187 -7.38 -15.40 -9.37
C THR A 187 -6.76 -15.92 -10.67
N VAL A 188 -5.44 -15.78 -10.79
CA VAL A 188 -4.66 -16.18 -11.96
C VAL A 188 -3.78 -17.35 -11.57
N GLU A 189 -4.02 -18.52 -12.16
CA GLU A 189 -3.30 -19.76 -11.85
C GLU A 189 -2.32 -20.14 -12.96
N GLY A 190 -1.10 -20.49 -12.60
CA GLY A 190 -0.04 -20.89 -13.53
C GLY A 190 0.73 -19.72 -14.14
N ALA A 191 0.35 -18.48 -13.85
CA ALA A 191 1.00 -17.29 -14.37
C ALA A 191 2.37 -17.03 -13.72
N GLN A 192 3.30 -16.58 -14.54
CA GLN A 192 4.53 -15.94 -14.09
C GLN A 192 4.39 -14.43 -14.21
N GLU A 193 4.94 -13.70 -13.24
CA GLU A 193 5.00 -12.25 -13.33
C GLU A 193 5.83 -11.84 -14.55
N ARG A 194 5.23 -11.02 -15.40
CA ARG A 194 5.96 -10.43 -16.52
C ARG A 194 6.76 -9.26 -15.99
N LYS A 195 8.04 -9.48 -15.82
CA LYS A 195 8.94 -8.35 -15.57
C LYS A 195 8.93 -7.43 -16.79
N PRO A 196 8.82 -6.11 -16.60
CA PRO A 196 9.04 -5.18 -17.69
C PRO A 196 10.33 -5.56 -18.42
N LYS A 197 10.30 -5.64 -19.75
CA LYS A 197 11.56 -5.80 -20.48
C LYS A 197 12.38 -4.58 -20.16
N ALA A 198 13.49 -4.79 -19.44
CA ALA A 198 14.45 -3.74 -19.19
C ALA A 198 14.81 -3.12 -20.55
N GLN A 199 14.61 -1.82 -20.69
CA GLN A 199 15.17 -1.07 -21.80
C GLN A 199 16.66 -0.97 -21.49
N LEU A 200 17.43 -1.97 -21.96
CA LEU A 200 18.85 -2.06 -21.69
C LEU A 200 19.54 -0.87 -22.36
N GLN A 201 19.67 0.21 -21.64
CA GLN A 201 20.52 1.32 -22.05
C GLN A 201 21.98 0.87 -22.01
N GLU A 202 22.76 1.16 -23.05
CA GLU A 202 24.18 0.89 -23.03
C GLU A 202 24.86 1.68 -21.91
N LEU A 203 25.76 1.03 -21.19
CA LEU A 203 26.58 1.70 -20.20
C LEU A 203 27.67 2.49 -20.92
N LEU A 204 27.74 3.78 -20.67
CA LEU A 204 28.77 4.66 -21.19
C LEU A 204 30.00 4.59 -20.29
N GLU A 205 31.18 4.75 -20.88
CA GLU A 205 32.38 5.08 -20.10
C GLU A 205 32.20 6.49 -19.53
N LEU A 206 32.25 6.60 -18.21
CA LEU A 206 32.03 7.85 -17.50
C LEU A 206 33.33 8.37 -16.88
N PRO A 207 33.56 9.67 -16.88
CA PRO A 207 34.70 10.24 -16.16
C PRO A 207 34.59 9.95 -14.66
N GLU A 208 35.73 9.89 -13.98
CA GLU A 208 35.75 9.85 -12.52
C GLU A 208 35.03 11.07 -11.95
N PRO A 209 34.20 10.88 -10.87
CA PRO A 209 33.50 11.99 -10.27
C PRO A 209 34.45 13.01 -9.66
N ALA A 210 34.20 14.29 -9.90
CA ALA A 210 34.88 15.35 -9.17
C ALA A 210 34.34 15.40 -7.72
N VAL A 211 35.09 14.79 -6.78
CA VAL A 211 34.71 14.77 -5.38
C VAL A 211 34.87 16.16 -4.77
N HIS A 212 33.80 16.77 -4.35
CA HIS A 212 33.78 18.12 -3.79
C HIS A 212 33.88 18.14 -2.26
N VAL A 213 33.84 16.97 -1.63
CA VAL A 213 33.80 16.79 -0.17
C VAL A 213 35.06 16.09 0.32
N GLY A 214 35.53 16.46 1.50
CA GLY A 214 36.76 15.93 2.07
C GLY A 214 36.52 15.27 3.44
N LEU A 215 37.51 14.46 3.89
CA LEU A 215 37.49 13.73 5.16
C LEU A 215 38.37 14.37 6.25
N ALA A 216 38.75 15.65 6.10
CA ALA A 216 39.50 16.39 7.14
C ALA A 216 38.69 16.53 8.44
N GLN A 217 37.36 16.56 8.34
CA GLN A 217 36.39 16.42 9.42
C GLN A 217 35.52 15.19 9.15
N PRO A 218 34.84 14.63 10.16
CA PRO A 218 33.91 13.54 9.96
C PRO A 218 32.81 13.95 8.96
N PHE A 219 32.63 13.17 7.91
CA PHE A 219 31.57 13.34 6.92
C PHE A 219 30.38 12.44 7.28
N ASN A 220 29.22 13.01 7.44
CA ASN A 220 28.04 12.35 7.99
C ASN A 220 26.96 12.15 6.93
N ILE A 221 26.64 10.91 6.61
CA ILE A 221 25.62 10.54 5.64
C ILE A 221 24.43 9.93 6.37
N ALA A 222 23.25 10.53 6.23
CA ALA A 222 21.99 9.95 6.67
C ALA A 222 21.33 9.23 5.48
N VAL A 223 21.13 7.90 5.59
CA VAL A 223 20.43 7.12 4.58
C VAL A 223 19.08 6.71 5.13
N THR A 224 18.00 7.05 4.44
CA THR A 224 16.64 6.81 4.93
C THR A 224 15.74 6.21 3.87
N GLY A 225 14.77 5.41 4.29
CA GLY A 225 13.77 4.80 3.40
C GLY A 225 12.94 3.74 4.11
N VAL A 226 12.20 2.99 3.32
CA VAL A 226 11.31 1.93 3.82
C VAL A 226 12.08 0.62 4.01
N GLY A 227 11.84 -0.07 5.11
CA GLY A 227 12.46 -1.36 5.43
C GLY A 227 12.21 -2.43 4.36
N GLY A 228 13.24 -3.20 4.04
CA GLY A 228 13.21 -4.24 3.02
C GLY A 228 13.52 -3.76 1.59
N THR A 229 13.81 -2.47 1.39
CA THR A 229 14.22 -1.91 0.09
C THR A 229 15.73 -1.78 -0.11
N GLY A 230 16.54 -2.22 0.87
CA GLY A 230 18.00 -2.20 0.77
C GLY A 230 18.68 -0.96 1.37
N VAL A 231 17.99 -0.16 2.19
CA VAL A 231 18.57 1.03 2.86
C VAL A 231 19.83 0.67 3.67
N LEU A 232 19.74 -0.39 4.48
CA LEU A 232 20.90 -0.87 5.28
C LEU A 232 22.06 -1.35 4.40
N THR A 233 21.75 -1.89 3.23
CA THR A 233 22.78 -2.31 2.26
C THR A 233 23.58 -1.12 1.76
N ILE A 234 22.94 0.04 1.54
CA ILE A 234 23.66 1.26 1.13
C ILE A 234 24.63 1.70 2.23
N GLY A 235 24.19 1.70 3.50
CA GLY A 235 25.08 2.00 4.64
C GLY A 235 26.28 1.04 4.72
N ALA A 236 26.04 -0.26 4.55
CA ALA A 236 27.09 -1.27 4.55
C ALA A 236 28.08 -1.12 3.37
N LEU A 237 27.58 -0.82 2.16
CA LEU A 237 28.41 -0.58 0.99
C LEU A 237 29.30 0.65 1.17
N LEU A 238 28.77 1.75 1.70
CA LEU A 238 29.49 2.97 1.99
C LEU A 238 30.61 2.72 3.03
N GLY A 239 30.28 2.00 4.11
CA GLY A 239 31.25 1.65 5.14
C GLY A 239 32.38 0.76 4.59
N MET A 240 32.04 -0.27 3.82
CA MET A 240 33.01 -1.16 3.19
C MET A 240 33.89 -0.41 2.17
N ALA A 241 33.31 0.46 1.35
CA ALA A 241 34.07 1.26 0.38
C ALA A 241 35.04 2.22 1.09
N ALA A 242 34.62 2.87 2.17
CA ALA A 242 35.51 3.70 2.97
C ALA A 242 36.68 2.91 3.55
N HIS A 243 36.43 1.67 4.04
CA HIS A 243 37.49 0.79 4.50
C HIS A 243 38.48 0.41 3.40
N LEU A 244 37.99 0.09 2.21
CA LEU A 244 38.82 -0.24 1.05
C LEU A 244 39.69 0.94 0.58
N ASP A 245 39.19 2.17 0.72
CA ASP A 245 39.94 3.40 0.49
C ASP A 245 40.89 3.77 1.64
N GLY A 246 40.99 2.94 2.68
CA GLY A 246 41.85 3.18 3.85
C GLY A 246 41.31 4.21 4.84
N ASN A 247 40.05 4.60 4.72
CA ASN A 247 39.37 5.54 5.60
C ASN A 247 38.71 4.84 6.78
N ALA A 248 38.49 5.59 7.87
CA ALA A 248 37.74 5.13 9.01
C ALA A 248 36.24 5.35 8.81
N PHE A 249 35.43 4.46 9.35
CA PHE A 249 33.98 4.60 9.32
C PHE A 249 33.30 4.03 10.59
N MET A 250 32.10 4.53 10.87
CA MET A 250 31.14 3.94 11.78
C MET A 250 29.76 3.98 11.17
N THR A 251 28.99 2.93 11.39
CA THR A 251 27.58 2.85 10.96
C THR A 251 26.69 2.58 12.16
N LEU A 252 25.47 3.12 12.14
CA LEU A 252 24.44 2.85 13.13
C LEU A 252 23.08 2.80 12.44
N ASP A 253 22.47 1.64 12.52
CA ASP A 253 21.19 1.38 11.86
C ASP A 253 20.04 1.44 12.86
N PHE A 254 19.03 2.24 12.53
CA PHE A 254 17.76 2.29 13.24
C PHE A 254 16.69 1.61 12.39
N SER A 255 16.21 0.48 12.85
CA SER A 255 15.07 -0.20 12.26
C SER A 255 13.91 -0.21 13.25
N GLY A 256 12.70 0.08 12.76
CA GLY A 256 11.49 -0.04 13.57
C GLY A 256 11.10 -1.51 13.80
N LEU A 257 10.15 -1.73 14.71
CA LEU A 257 9.59 -3.07 14.96
C LEU A 257 8.70 -3.56 13.81
N ALA A 258 8.35 -2.72 12.86
CA ALA A 258 7.55 -3.09 11.70
C ALA A 258 8.39 -3.92 10.72
N GLN A 259 8.01 -5.17 10.55
CA GLN A 259 8.73 -6.14 9.71
C GLN A 259 8.61 -5.85 8.20
N LYS A 260 7.67 -5.01 7.78
CA LYS A 260 7.44 -4.64 6.38
C LYS A 260 6.88 -3.22 6.32
N GLY A 261 7.50 -2.38 5.50
CA GLY A 261 7.07 -0.99 5.34
C GLY A 261 7.38 -0.07 6.53
N GLY A 262 8.20 -0.49 7.50
CA GLY A 262 8.67 0.34 8.60
C GLY A 262 9.76 1.31 8.16
N ALA A 263 9.86 2.46 8.84
CA ALA A 263 10.92 3.42 8.61
C ALA A 263 12.29 2.84 9.00
N VAL A 264 13.29 3.06 8.17
CA VAL A 264 14.69 2.70 8.40
C VAL A 264 15.55 3.94 8.20
N LEU A 265 16.46 4.16 9.13
CA LEU A 265 17.47 5.22 9.10
C LEU A 265 18.83 4.60 9.37
N SER A 266 19.79 4.82 8.48
CA SER A 266 21.17 4.42 8.69
C SER A 266 22.05 5.67 8.79
N HIS A 267 22.80 5.77 9.87
CA HIS A 267 23.85 6.78 10.06
C HIS A 267 25.17 6.18 9.57
N VAL A 268 25.80 6.84 8.63
CA VAL A 268 27.14 6.48 8.15
C VAL A 268 28.05 7.67 8.41
N ARG A 269 29.12 7.45 9.16
CA ARG A 269 30.11 8.48 9.46
C ARG A 269 31.47 8.04 8.93
N LEU A 270 32.07 8.87 8.09
CA LEU A 270 33.35 8.62 7.44
C LEU A 270 34.38 9.64 7.90
N ALA A 271 35.65 9.25 8.04
CA ALA A 271 36.73 10.15 8.36
C ALA A 271 38.07 9.57 7.85
N ALA A 272 39.08 10.41 7.66
CA ALA A 272 40.41 9.98 7.27
C ALA A 272 41.08 9.06 8.31
N THR A 273 40.77 9.23 9.59
CA THR A 273 41.39 8.42 10.67
C THR A 273 40.37 8.02 11.74
N PRO A 274 40.54 6.87 12.42
CA PRO A 274 39.64 6.42 13.50
C PRO A 274 39.48 7.42 14.65
N ARG A 275 40.44 8.28 14.88
CA ARG A 275 40.40 9.28 15.98
C ARG A 275 39.31 10.32 15.77
N HIS A 276 38.87 10.55 14.53
CA HIS A 276 37.85 11.52 14.20
C HIS A 276 36.42 10.93 14.25
N VAL A 277 36.27 9.61 14.27
CA VAL A 277 34.96 8.97 14.38
C VAL A 277 34.85 8.27 15.72
N THR A 278 34.37 8.99 16.73
CA THR A 278 34.28 8.50 18.13
C THR A 278 32.88 8.00 18.52
N THR A 279 31.87 8.27 17.71
CA THR A 279 30.49 7.83 17.91
C THR A 279 29.83 7.54 16.57
N PRO A 280 29.00 6.50 16.47
CA PRO A 280 28.31 6.19 15.22
C PRO A 280 27.08 7.08 14.97
N ARG A 281 26.58 7.80 15.99
CA ARG A 281 25.38 8.64 15.87
C ARG A 281 25.72 10.01 15.28
N ILE A 282 24.96 10.41 14.26
CA ILE A 282 24.97 11.77 13.74
C ILE A 282 24.21 12.67 14.71
N VAL A 283 24.81 13.80 15.05
CA VAL A 283 24.20 14.83 15.91
C VAL A 283 23.20 15.64 15.11
N GLU A 284 22.18 16.19 15.76
CA GLU A 284 21.19 17.06 15.15
C GLU A 284 21.83 18.23 14.39
N GLY A 285 21.32 18.52 13.19
CA GLY A 285 21.81 19.56 12.30
C GLY A 285 23.21 19.29 11.70
N ARG A 286 23.74 18.06 11.78
CA ARG A 286 25.12 17.73 11.38
C ARG A 286 25.22 16.66 10.28
N ALA A 287 24.14 16.34 9.58
CA ALA A 287 24.22 15.56 8.36
C ALA A 287 24.80 16.42 7.23
N ASP A 288 25.85 15.91 6.59
CA ASP A 288 26.46 16.55 5.41
C ASP A 288 25.71 16.14 4.14
N LEU A 289 25.27 14.88 4.08
CA LEU A 289 24.51 14.31 2.96
C LEU A 289 23.30 13.52 3.46
N LEU A 290 22.15 13.75 2.82
CA LEU A 290 20.92 12.97 2.97
C LEU A 290 20.68 12.14 1.69
N LEU A 291 20.69 10.81 1.83
CA LEU A 291 20.26 9.86 0.80
C LEU A 291 18.85 9.39 1.11
N ALA A 292 17.86 10.08 0.57
CA ALA A 292 16.45 9.85 0.84
C ALA A 292 15.85 8.88 -0.20
N ALA A 293 15.81 7.59 0.13
CA ALA A 293 15.24 6.57 -0.75
C ALA A 293 13.69 6.58 -0.79
N ASP A 294 13.04 7.26 0.16
CA ASP A 294 11.59 7.43 0.23
C ASP A 294 11.24 8.76 0.93
N ALA A 295 10.35 9.55 0.32
CA ALA A 295 10.00 10.87 0.85
C ALA A 295 9.15 10.81 2.13
N VAL A 296 8.26 9.80 2.28
CA VAL A 296 7.37 9.68 3.45
C VAL A 296 8.14 9.38 4.72
N VAL A 297 9.13 8.49 4.64
CA VAL A 297 10.00 8.17 5.79
C VAL A 297 10.90 9.34 6.12
N THR A 298 11.37 10.07 5.11
CA THR A 298 12.32 11.18 5.27
C THR A 298 11.74 12.36 6.03
N VAL A 299 10.44 12.63 5.96
CA VAL A 299 9.81 13.74 6.71
C VAL A 299 9.67 13.47 8.22
N ALA A 300 10.07 12.31 8.70
CA ALA A 300 10.06 12.04 10.14
C ALA A 300 10.95 13.06 10.90
N PRO A 301 10.50 13.60 12.04
CA PRO A 301 11.27 14.58 12.82
C PRO A 301 12.68 14.10 13.20
N SER A 302 12.84 12.78 13.42
CA SER A 302 14.12 12.15 13.73
C SER A 302 15.11 12.16 12.56
N VAL A 303 14.63 12.30 11.32
CA VAL A 303 15.46 12.42 10.12
C VAL A 303 15.72 13.88 9.79
N LEU A 304 14.65 14.70 9.69
CA LEU A 304 14.78 16.13 9.38
C LEU A 304 15.61 16.87 10.43
N GLY A 305 15.53 16.48 11.71
CA GLY A 305 16.33 17.04 12.77
C GLY A 305 17.85 16.81 12.60
N LEU A 306 18.29 15.84 11.79
CA LEU A 306 19.70 15.65 11.46
C LEU A 306 20.21 16.65 10.41
N CYS A 307 19.29 17.20 9.61
CA CYS A 307 19.59 18.06 8.47
C CYS A 307 19.71 19.54 8.87
N SER A 308 20.38 20.30 8.03
CA SER A 308 20.50 21.76 8.09
C SER A 308 20.50 22.32 6.67
N GLN A 309 20.47 23.64 6.53
CA GLN A 309 20.53 24.34 5.23
C GLN A 309 21.84 24.08 4.45
N THR A 310 22.82 23.43 5.05
CA THR A 310 24.07 23.01 4.39
C THR A 310 24.06 21.53 4.01
N THR A 311 23.07 20.75 4.45
CA THR A 311 22.94 19.33 4.11
C THR A 311 22.59 19.17 2.66
N GLU A 312 23.44 18.58 1.84
CA GLU A 312 23.09 18.22 0.47
C GLU A 312 22.18 17.00 0.45
N ALA A 313 21.34 16.86 -0.58
CA ALA A 313 20.36 15.78 -0.61
C ALA A 313 20.17 15.19 -2.01
N VAL A 314 20.08 13.84 -2.06
CA VAL A 314 19.57 13.11 -3.22
C VAL A 314 18.28 12.40 -2.78
N ILE A 315 17.16 12.74 -3.41
CA ILE A 315 15.82 12.40 -2.97
C ILE A 315 15.12 11.57 -4.04
N SER A 316 14.63 10.39 -3.66
CA SER A 316 13.67 9.66 -4.47
C SER A 316 12.27 10.25 -4.24
N SER A 317 11.65 10.77 -5.28
CA SER A 317 10.29 11.33 -5.22
C SER A 317 9.21 10.26 -5.13
N HIS A 318 9.55 8.98 -5.29
CA HIS A 318 8.60 7.89 -5.19
C HIS A 318 8.03 7.76 -3.77
N LEU A 319 6.72 7.48 -3.68
CA LEU A 319 6.05 7.22 -2.40
C LEU A 319 5.76 5.73 -2.26
N ILE A 320 6.31 5.12 -1.23
CA ILE A 320 6.00 3.72 -0.91
C ILE A 320 4.79 3.70 0.03
N PRO A 321 3.74 2.88 -0.28
CA PRO A 321 2.59 2.74 0.60
C PRO A 321 2.99 2.30 2.01
N VAL A 322 2.59 3.10 3.00
CA VAL A 322 2.83 2.85 4.42
C VAL A 322 1.58 2.22 5.08
N SER A 323 1.71 1.77 6.32
CA SER A 323 0.62 1.12 7.06
C SER A 323 -0.66 1.97 7.15
N ASN A 324 -0.54 3.29 7.19
CA ASN A 324 -1.68 4.20 7.24
C ASN A 324 -2.62 4.03 6.02
N PHE A 325 -2.05 3.79 4.83
CA PHE A 325 -2.83 3.52 3.63
C PHE A 325 -3.62 2.20 3.70
N VAL A 326 -3.12 1.24 4.46
CA VAL A 326 -3.84 -0.03 4.68
C VAL A 326 -5.08 0.19 5.54
N GLN A 327 -4.98 1.06 6.54
CA GLN A 327 -6.05 1.35 7.50
C GLN A 327 -7.05 2.40 6.99
N ASP A 328 -6.55 3.41 6.27
CA ASP A 328 -7.36 4.48 5.68
C ASP A 328 -7.37 4.39 4.16
N ALA A 329 -8.54 4.07 3.60
CA ALA A 329 -8.72 3.97 2.15
C ALA A 329 -8.52 5.31 1.43
N ASP A 330 -8.73 6.41 2.11
CA ASP A 330 -8.64 7.77 1.59
C ASP A 330 -7.34 8.49 2.00
N PHE A 331 -6.40 7.77 2.61
CA PHE A 331 -5.11 8.33 3.01
C PHE A 331 -4.43 9.04 1.84
N GLU A 332 -4.19 10.31 2.01
CA GLU A 332 -3.46 11.14 1.05
C GLU A 332 -1.98 11.13 1.39
N PHE A 333 -1.17 10.77 0.42
CA PHE A 333 0.29 10.70 0.62
C PHE A 333 0.96 12.07 0.66
N LYS A 334 0.26 13.12 0.19
CA LYS A 334 0.72 14.52 0.21
C LYS A 334 2.17 14.66 -0.28
N GLN A 335 2.46 14.10 -1.43
CA GLN A 335 3.82 14.03 -1.99
C GLN A 335 4.47 15.41 -2.06
N ASP A 336 3.77 16.38 -2.58
CA ASP A 336 4.29 17.74 -2.74
C ASP A 336 4.62 18.36 -1.37
N GLU A 337 3.72 18.18 -0.35
CA GLU A 337 3.98 18.66 1.02
C GLU A 337 5.20 17.97 1.65
N CYS A 338 5.39 16.65 1.43
CA CYS A 338 6.57 15.95 1.92
C CYS A 338 7.85 16.49 1.27
N LEU A 339 7.85 16.69 -0.04
CA LEU A 339 9.00 17.19 -0.78
C LEU A 339 9.33 18.65 -0.40
N ASP A 340 8.32 19.48 -0.22
CA ASP A 340 8.47 20.86 0.24
C ASP A 340 9.04 20.91 1.68
N LEU A 341 8.56 20.03 2.55
CA LEU A 341 9.07 19.93 3.92
C LEU A 341 10.55 19.50 3.95
N ILE A 342 10.93 18.52 3.13
CA ILE A 342 12.35 18.12 2.99
C ILE A 342 13.14 19.31 2.45
N ALA A 343 12.65 19.98 1.40
CA ALA A 343 13.29 21.13 0.80
C ALA A 343 13.54 22.28 1.78
N ALA A 344 12.67 22.47 2.76
CA ALA A 344 12.81 23.48 3.80
C ALA A 344 13.92 23.16 4.84
N HIS A 345 14.40 21.89 4.90
CA HIS A 345 15.38 21.44 5.88
C HIS A 345 16.77 21.12 5.28
N VAL A 346 16.91 21.14 3.97
CA VAL A 346 18.16 20.81 3.28
C VAL A 346 18.64 21.97 2.41
N SER A 347 19.85 21.85 1.86
CA SER A 347 20.45 22.82 0.93
C SER A 347 19.54 23.04 -0.29
N PRO A 348 19.53 24.26 -0.86
CA PRO A 348 18.95 24.51 -2.17
C PRO A 348 19.55 23.64 -3.28
N HIS A 349 20.83 23.22 -3.14
CA HIS A 349 21.51 22.28 -4.03
C HIS A 349 21.11 20.85 -3.71
N ARG A 350 19.88 20.47 -4.09
CA ARG A 350 19.33 19.13 -3.91
C ARG A 350 18.95 18.52 -5.26
N HIS A 351 19.04 17.21 -5.33
CA HIS A 351 18.65 16.44 -6.51
C HIS A 351 17.42 15.59 -6.20
N GLN A 352 16.43 15.61 -7.10
CA GLN A 352 15.17 14.89 -6.92
C GLN A 352 14.79 14.15 -8.19
N LEU A 353 14.68 12.81 -8.12
CA LEU A 353 14.27 11.93 -9.23
C LEU A 353 13.40 10.78 -8.71
N ASP A 354 12.58 10.21 -9.59
CA ASP A 354 11.86 8.96 -9.27
C ASP A 354 12.74 7.73 -9.59
N PHE A 355 13.66 7.42 -8.66
CA PHE A 355 14.58 6.29 -8.82
C PHE A 355 13.86 4.93 -8.89
N HIS A 356 12.67 4.80 -8.30
CA HIS A 356 11.88 3.57 -8.40
C HIS A 356 11.35 3.36 -9.80
N LYS A 357 10.80 4.40 -10.42
CA LYS A 357 10.34 4.36 -11.81
C LYS A 357 11.50 4.08 -12.77
N LEU A 358 12.63 4.75 -12.57
CA LEU A 358 13.84 4.56 -13.38
C LEU A 358 14.39 3.12 -13.25
N ALA A 359 14.47 2.59 -12.02
CA ALA A 359 14.91 1.21 -11.79
C ALA A 359 13.96 0.20 -12.43
N LEU A 360 12.65 0.43 -12.33
CA LEU A 360 11.66 -0.44 -12.97
C LEU A 360 11.80 -0.44 -14.50
N GLN A 361 12.01 0.72 -15.11
CA GLN A 361 12.16 0.87 -16.56
C GLN A 361 13.48 0.27 -17.07
N GLN A 362 14.59 0.52 -16.38
CA GLN A 362 15.93 0.16 -16.84
C GLN A 362 16.38 -1.24 -16.40
N MET A 363 15.91 -1.69 -15.22
CA MET A 363 16.35 -2.94 -14.60
C MET A 363 15.21 -3.96 -14.47
N GLY A 364 13.95 -3.55 -14.66
CA GLY A 364 12.77 -4.41 -14.50
C GLY A 364 12.41 -4.75 -13.04
N ASP A 365 13.08 -4.13 -12.05
CA ASP A 365 12.79 -4.36 -10.63
C ASP A 365 13.16 -3.10 -9.82
N THR A 366 12.25 -2.67 -8.95
CA THR A 366 12.43 -1.48 -8.10
C THR A 366 13.48 -1.69 -6.99
N ILE A 367 13.90 -2.92 -6.72
CA ILE A 367 14.92 -3.23 -5.70
C ILE A 367 16.26 -2.53 -5.96
N PHE A 368 16.54 -2.19 -7.22
CA PHE A 368 17.76 -1.52 -7.64
C PHE A 368 17.73 0.00 -7.47
N ALA A 369 16.60 0.58 -7.08
CA ALA A 369 16.42 2.03 -6.95
C ALA A 369 17.45 2.69 -6.02
N ASN A 370 17.73 2.06 -4.87
CA ASN A 370 18.66 2.63 -3.89
C ASN A 370 20.11 2.57 -4.33
N VAL A 371 20.51 1.51 -5.04
CA VAL A 371 21.86 1.40 -5.61
C VAL A 371 22.04 2.41 -6.76
N MET A 372 21.00 2.65 -7.55
CA MET A 372 20.97 3.67 -8.57
C MET A 372 21.06 5.08 -7.98
N LEU A 373 20.34 5.36 -6.87
CA LEU A 373 20.43 6.60 -6.10
C LEU A 373 21.86 6.83 -5.56
N LEU A 374 22.52 5.78 -5.03
CA LEU A 374 23.91 5.85 -4.60
C LEU A 374 24.85 6.19 -5.76
N GLY A 375 24.71 5.51 -6.91
CA GLY A 375 25.51 5.80 -8.10
C GLY A 375 25.36 7.24 -8.57
N PHE A 376 24.14 7.79 -8.51
CA PHE A 376 23.87 9.19 -8.82
C PHE A 376 24.60 10.14 -7.86
N ALA A 377 24.50 9.90 -6.55
CA ALA A 377 25.17 10.72 -5.53
C ALA A 377 26.70 10.71 -5.69
N VAL A 378 27.28 9.55 -6.02
CA VAL A 378 28.71 9.39 -6.25
C VAL A 378 29.16 10.21 -7.46
N GLN A 379 28.47 10.12 -8.61
CA GLN A 379 28.85 10.85 -9.80
C GLN A 379 28.69 12.37 -9.66
N LYS A 380 27.76 12.83 -8.82
CA LYS A 380 27.65 14.25 -8.43
C LYS A 380 28.75 14.70 -7.46
N GLY A 381 29.69 13.83 -7.08
CA GLY A 381 30.80 14.17 -6.19
C GLY A 381 30.42 14.37 -4.71
N LEU A 382 29.22 13.90 -4.31
CA LEU A 382 28.66 14.11 -2.97
C LEU A 382 29.14 13.07 -1.94
N VAL A 383 29.82 12.03 -2.38
CA VAL A 383 30.23 10.90 -1.52
C VAL A 383 31.77 10.78 -1.55
N PRO A 384 32.46 10.84 -0.39
CA PRO A 384 33.92 10.87 -0.32
C PRO A 384 34.53 9.45 -0.31
N VAL A 385 34.13 8.60 -1.26
CA VAL A 385 34.73 7.27 -1.49
C VAL A 385 34.91 7.06 -2.99
N SER A 386 35.91 6.26 -3.39
CA SER A 386 36.20 6.00 -4.78
C SER A 386 35.17 5.09 -5.43
N VAL A 387 34.99 5.24 -6.75
CA VAL A 387 34.13 4.36 -7.55
C VAL A 387 34.62 2.91 -7.46
N ALA A 388 35.94 2.70 -7.58
CA ALA A 388 36.56 1.38 -7.52
C ALA A 388 36.29 0.68 -6.18
N ALA A 389 36.36 1.41 -5.06
CA ALA A 389 36.06 0.86 -3.75
C ALA A 389 34.57 0.46 -3.60
N LEU A 390 33.63 1.24 -4.17
CA LEU A 390 32.21 0.89 -4.18
C LEU A 390 31.91 -0.33 -5.04
N GLU A 391 32.52 -0.43 -6.23
CA GLU A 391 32.38 -1.63 -7.07
C GLU A 391 32.91 -2.87 -6.36
N GLN A 392 34.07 -2.77 -5.71
CA GLN A 392 34.62 -3.86 -4.92
C GLN A 392 33.72 -4.19 -3.70
N ALA A 393 33.14 -3.20 -3.04
CA ALA A 393 32.20 -3.41 -1.95
C ALA A 393 30.94 -4.17 -2.42
N VAL A 394 30.43 -3.86 -3.62
CA VAL A 394 29.31 -4.61 -4.25
C VAL A 394 29.71 -6.05 -4.54
N GLN A 395 30.93 -6.29 -5.03
CA GLN A 395 31.46 -7.63 -5.27
C GLN A 395 31.56 -8.43 -3.96
N LEU A 396 32.11 -7.82 -2.90
CA LEU A 396 32.23 -8.45 -1.58
C LEU A 396 30.88 -8.74 -0.93
N ASN A 397 29.86 -7.91 -1.18
CA ASN A 397 28.50 -8.16 -0.71
C ASN A 397 27.88 -9.44 -1.31
N GLY A 398 28.34 -9.89 -2.48
CA GLY A 398 28.03 -11.20 -3.05
C GLY A 398 26.60 -11.41 -3.54
N VAL A 399 25.74 -10.38 -3.50
CA VAL A 399 24.30 -10.48 -3.86
C VAL A 399 24.05 -9.82 -5.20
N ALA A 400 23.60 -10.57 -6.21
CA ALA A 400 23.23 -10.07 -7.55
C ALA A 400 24.26 -9.05 -8.10
N ILE A 401 25.54 -9.40 -8.06
CA ILE A 401 26.68 -8.53 -8.30
C ILE A 401 26.52 -7.75 -9.60
N ASP A 402 26.36 -8.43 -10.74
CA ASP A 402 26.27 -7.78 -12.06
C ASP A 402 25.10 -6.82 -12.16
N ALA A 403 23.95 -7.17 -11.56
CA ALA A 403 22.76 -6.32 -11.58
C ALA A 403 22.94 -5.08 -10.69
N ASN A 404 23.59 -5.21 -9.53
CA ASN A 404 23.87 -4.08 -8.64
C ASN A 404 24.94 -3.15 -9.24
N LEU A 405 26.01 -3.68 -9.84
CA LEU A 405 27.00 -2.89 -10.57
C LEU A 405 26.34 -2.13 -11.72
N ARG A 406 25.51 -2.81 -12.51
CA ARG A 406 24.77 -2.16 -13.59
C ARG A 406 23.87 -1.03 -13.08
N ALA A 407 23.12 -1.24 -12.00
CA ALA A 407 22.26 -0.22 -11.39
C ALA A 407 23.08 0.98 -10.89
N PHE A 408 24.23 0.73 -10.27
CA PHE A 408 25.17 1.74 -9.82
C PHE A 408 25.67 2.60 -11.00
N HIS A 409 26.11 1.98 -12.09
CA HIS A 409 26.58 2.69 -13.28
C HIS A 409 25.47 3.46 -14.00
N LEU A 410 24.24 2.91 -14.07
CA LEU A 410 23.08 3.65 -14.58
C LEU A 410 22.79 4.89 -13.73
N GLY A 411 22.91 4.79 -12.40
CA GLY A 411 22.81 5.95 -11.51
C GLY A 411 23.88 7.01 -11.81
N ARG A 412 25.13 6.60 -12.01
CA ARG A 412 26.23 7.49 -12.41
C ARG A 412 25.93 8.15 -13.76
N GLN A 413 25.46 7.39 -14.73
CA GLN A 413 25.11 7.88 -16.07
C GLN A 413 23.99 8.92 -16.02
N LEU A 414 22.96 8.72 -15.20
CA LEU A 414 21.88 9.68 -14.97
C LEU A 414 22.40 11.01 -14.40
N ALA A 415 23.42 10.95 -13.55
CA ALA A 415 24.03 12.14 -12.97
C ALA A 415 24.95 12.87 -13.93
N HIS A 416 25.60 12.14 -14.86
CA HIS A 416 26.55 12.71 -15.83
C HIS A 416 25.87 13.31 -17.05
N SER A 417 24.81 12.66 -17.55
CA SER A 417 23.98 13.29 -18.55
C SER A 417 23.43 14.56 -17.91
N ASP A 418 23.81 15.73 -18.40
CA ASP A 418 23.13 17.00 -18.17
C ASP A 418 21.71 16.95 -18.77
N VAL A 419 21.01 15.90 -18.54
CA VAL A 419 19.58 15.92 -18.49
C VAL A 419 19.29 16.86 -17.31
N GLU A 420 19.35 18.19 -17.58
CA GLU A 420 18.46 19.12 -16.92
C GLU A 420 17.23 18.31 -16.62
N GLN A 421 17.02 18.00 -15.34
CA GLN A 421 15.92 17.19 -14.87
C GLN A 421 14.98 16.96 -16.06
N PRO A 422 14.77 15.74 -16.58
CA PRO A 422 13.53 15.63 -17.22
C PRO A 422 12.68 16.19 -16.09
N GLN A 423 12.26 17.45 -16.17
CA GLN A 423 10.94 17.73 -15.75
C GLN A 423 10.26 16.54 -16.39
N VAL A 424 10.23 15.42 -15.64
CA VAL A 424 9.01 14.68 -15.65
C VAL A 424 8.10 15.81 -15.28
N LEU A 425 7.78 16.60 -16.29
CA LEU A 425 6.49 17.13 -16.48
C LEU A 425 5.67 15.88 -16.19
N GLN A 426 5.44 15.62 -14.88
CA GLN A 426 4.11 15.29 -14.55
C GLN A 426 3.37 16.45 -15.19
N ILE A 427 3.08 16.26 -16.48
CA ILE A 427 1.82 16.72 -17.00
C ILE A 427 0.89 15.95 -16.05
N LYS A 428 0.67 16.52 -14.83
CA LYS A 428 -0.57 16.26 -14.12
C LYS A 428 -1.56 16.60 -15.23
N PRO A 429 -2.23 15.58 -15.83
CA PRO A 429 -3.19 15.88 -16.86
C PRO A 429 -4.02 16.98 -16.22
N SER A 430 -4.10 18.14 -16.85
CA SER A 430 -4.80 19.29 -16.29
C SER A 430 -6.12 18.74 -15.78
N ALA A 431 -6.43 18.99 -14.52
CA ALA A 431 -7.62 18.40 -13.91
C ALA A 431 -8.76 18.59 -14.90
N PRO A 432 -9.50 17.53 -15.30
CA PRO A 432 -10.48 17.60 -16.36
C PRO A 432 -11.48 18.73 -16.04
N SER A 433 -11.87 19.51 -17.03
CA SER A 433 -12.87 20.55 -16.84
C SER A 433 -14.20 19.92 -16.37
N TYR A 434 -15.10 20.74 -15.85
CA TYR A 434 -16.45 20.27 -15.50
C TYR A 434 -17.16 19.65 -16.71
N GLU A 435 -17.02 20.27 -17.89
CA GLU A 435 -17.58 19.84 -19.14
C GLU A 435 -17.02 18.49 -19.58
N ASP A 436 -15.71 18.29 -19.44
CA ASP A 436 -15.06 17.00 -19.76
C ASP A 436 -15.59 15.88 -18.85
N ILE A 437 -15.72 16.15 -17.55
CA ILE A 437 -16.29 15.21 -16.58
C ILE A 437 -17.72 14.86 -16.98
N VAL A 438 -18.58 15.84 -17.25
CA VAL A 438 -19.99 15.60 -17.58
C VAL A 438 -20.12 14.79 -18.88
N ASN A 439 -19.33 15.13 -19.90
CA ASN A 439 -19.37 14.45 -21.19
C ASN A 439 -18.90 12.99 -21.08
N ASP A 440 -17.80 12.73 -20.38
CA ASP A 440 -17.33 11.37 -20.13
C ASP A 440 -18.37 10.55 -19.35
N ARG A 441 -18.92 11.10 -18.27
CA ARG A 441 -19.90 10.42 -17.42
C ARG A 441 -21.21 10.16 -18.17
N LYS A 442 -21.64 11.07 -19.04
CA LYS A 442 -22.78 10.88 -19.94
C LYS A 442 -22.58 9.66 -20.85
N GLN A 443 -21.44 9.56 -21.53
CA GLN A 443 -21.13 8.43 -22.42
C GLN A 443 -21.09 7.11 -21.64
N ARG A 444 -20.51 7.11 -20.44
CA ARG A 444 -20.48 5.92 -19.57
C ARG A 444 -21.88 5.50 -19.12
N LEU A 445 -22.80 6.44 -18.83
CA LEU A 445 -24.20 6.11 -18.49
C LEU A 445 -24.98 5.51 -19.65
N VAL A 446 -24.73 5.97 -20.88
CA VAL A 446 -25.28 5.32 -22.08
C VAL A 446 -24.78 3.87 -22.19
N SER A 447 -23.49 3.67 -21.95
CA SER A 447 -22.89 2.32 -21.97
C SER A 447 -23.39 1.45 -20.81
N TYR A 448 -23.60 2.04 -19.65
CA TYR A 448 -24.09 1.40 -18.43
C TYR A 448 -25.53 0.90 -18.60
N GLN A 449 -26.44 1.73 -19.11
CA GLN A 449 -27.84 1.36 -19.31
C GLN A 449 -28.39 1.86 -20.65
N ASN A 450 -28.66 3.17 -20.79
CA ASN A 450 -29.26 3.77 -21.97
C ASN A 450 -29.15 5.30 -22.00
N GLN A 451 -29.61 5.92 -23.11
CA GLN A 451 -29.61 7.36 -23.28
C GLN A 451 -30.51 8.09 -22.25
N ALA A 452 -31.65 7.53 -21.88
CA ALA A 452 -32.59 8.15 -20.95
C ALA A 452 -31.96 8.37 -19.54
N LEU A 453 -31.13 7.44 -19.08
CA LEU A 453 -30.39 7.61 -17.83
C LEU A 453 -29.34 8.72 -17.94
N ALA A 454 -28.65 8.81 -19.06
CA ALA A 454 -27.69 9.87 -19.33
C ALA A 454 -28.36 11.26 -19.41
N ASP A 455 -29.53 11.33 -20.01
CA ASP A 455 -30.32 12.59 -20.11
C ASP A 455 -30.84 13.00 -18.73
N ARG A 456 -31.30 12.06 -17.90
CA ARG A 456 -31.67 12.33 -16.49
C ARG A 456 -30.50 12.92 -15.71
N TYR A 457 -29.30 12.38 -15.88
CA TYR A 457 -28.09 12.87 -15.23
C TYR A 457 -27.77 14.30 -15.65
N THR A 458 -27.71 14.57 -16.95
CA THR A 458 -27.37 15.91 -17.48
C THR A 458 -28.43 16.95 -17.13
N HIS A 459 -29.72 16.61 -17.20
CA HIS A 459 -30.81 17.50 -16.82
C HIS A 459 -30.73 17.91 -15.34
N GLN A 460 -30.48 16.94 -14.44
CA GLN A 460 -30.35 17.23 -13.03
C GLN A 460 -29.12 18.09 -12.73
N LEU A 461 -27.98 17.84 -13.38
CA LEU A 461 -26.79 18.66 -13.24
C LEU A 461 -26.99 20.10 -13.73
N SER A 462 -27.67 20.29 -14.87
CA SER A 462 -27.95 21.63 -15.38
C SER A 462 -28.78 22.47 -14.38
N ARG A 463 -29.75 21.84 -13.71
CA ARG A 463 -30.54 22.49 -12.66
C ARG A 463 -29.67 22.93 -11.48
N TRP A 464 -28.80 22.06 -11.00
CA TRP A 464 -27.87 22.39 -9.89
C TRP A 464 -26.82 23.41 -10.30
N GLN A 465 -26.30 23.32 -11.51
CA GLN A 465 -25.34 24.28 -12.05
C GLN A 465 -25.91 25.69 -12.05
N GLN A 466 -27.13 25.89 -12.52
CA GLN A 466 -27.81 27.19 -12.52
C GLN A 466 -27.92 27.77 -11.10
N LEU A 467 -28.26 26.93 -10.10
CA LEU A 467 -28.34 27.34 -8.71
C LEU A 467 -26.96 27.75 -8.15
N ILE A 468 -25.93 26.99 -8.44
CA ILE A 468 -24.56 27.25 -7.96
C ILE A 468 -24.02 28.54 -8.59
N ASP A 469 -24.14 28.69 -9.92
CA ASP A 469 -23.63 29.82 -10.67
C ASP A 469 -24.37 31.12 -10.32
N SER A 470 -25.59 31.04 -9.79
CA SER A 470 -26.32 32.23 -9.28
C SER A 470 -25.81 32.73 -7.93
N LYS A 471 -25.02 31.90 -7.18
CA LYS A 471 -24.62 32.18 -5.80
C LYS A 471 -23.11 32.29 -5.59
N LEU A 472 -22.32 31.68 -6.44
CA LEU A 472 -20.86 31.62 -6.33
C LEU A 472 -20.16 32.19 -7.56
N THR A 473 -18.93 32.66 -7.38
CA THR A 473 -18.05 33.05 -8.50
C THR A 473 -17.66 31.81 -9.32
N THR A 474 -17.21 32.03 -10.56
CA THR A 474 -16.79 30.95 -11.43
C THR A 474 -15.67 30.09 -10.80
N HIS A 475 -14.72 30.72 -10.12
CA HIS A 475 -13.60 30.03 -9.47
C HIS A 475 -14.07 29.13 -8.32
N ASP A 476 -14.92 29.65 -7.43
CA ASP A 476 -15.38 28.95 -6.22
C ASP A 476 -16.43 27.87 -6.54
N SER A 477 -17.14 28.01 -7.67
CA SER A 477 -18.18 27.06 -8.10
C SER A 477 -17.63 25.77 -8.73
N GLN A 478 -16.43 25.79 -9.34
CA GLN A 478 -15.88 24.65 -10.08
C GLN A 478 -15.69 23.39 -9.22
N PRO A 479 -15.02 23.43 -8.04
CA PRO A 479 -14.84 22.25 -7.22
C PRO A 479 -16.17 21.63 -6.77
N LEU A 480 -17.17 22.46 -6.50
CA LEU A 480 -18.50 22.03 -6.07
C LEU A 480 -19.22 21.31 -7.21
N LYS A 481 -19.25 21.89 -8.42
CA LYS A 481 -19.88 21.29 -9.61
C LYS A 481 -19.22 19.98 -9.99
N GLN A 482 -17.89 19.90 -10.00
CA GLN A 482 -17.14 18.68 -10.32
C GLN A 482 -17.40 17.56 -9.32
N THR A 483 -17.44 17.89 -8.01
CA THR A 483 -17.74 16.91 -6.96
C THR A 483 -19.16 16.37 -7.08
N ILE A 484 -20.15 17.24 -7.31
CA ILE A 484 -21.55 16.85 -7.52
C ILE A 484 -21.68 15.94 -8.76
N ALA A 485 -21.08 16.33 -9.88
CA ALA A 485 -21.14 15.55 -11.12
C ALA A 485 -20.54 14.15 -10.93
N SER A 486 -19.39 14.06 -10.26
CA SER A 486 -18.70 12.80 -10.03
C SER A 486 -19.44 11.89 -9.05
N SER A 487 -19.90 12.42 -7.92
CA SER A 487 -20.62 11.64 -6.90
C SER A 487 -22.00 11.20 -7.39
N TYR A 488 -22.74 12.06 -8.11
CA TYR A 488 -24.04 11.69 -8.69
C TYR A 488 -23.90 10.57 -9.72
N PHE A 489 -22.93 10.68 -10.63
CA PHE A 489 -22.62 9.60 -11.58
C PHE A 489 -22.35 8.28 -10.87
N LYS A 490 -21.48 8.29 -9.85
CA LYS A 490 -21.08 7.11 -9.09
C LYS A 490 -22.26 6.43 -8.39
N LEU A 491 -23.21 7.21 -7.89
CA LEU A 491 -24.43 6.70 -7.27
C LEU A 491 -25.45 6.17 -8.28
N LEU A 492 -25.52 6.76 -9.49
CA LEU A 492 -26.35 6.27 -10.58
C LEU A 492 -25.79 4.99 -11.21
N ALA A 493 -24.47 4.93 -11.43
CA ALA A 493 -23.78 3.83 -12.09
C ALA A 493 -23.29 2.79 -11.07
N VAL A 494 -24.21 2.24 -10.28
CA VAL A 494 -23.89 1.16 -9.33
C VAL A 494 -23.37 -0.05 -10.07
N LYS A 495 -22.27 -0.63 -9.61
CA LYS A 495 -21.70 -1.85 -10.21
C LYS A 495 -22.46 -3.08 -9.73
N ASP A 496 -23.66 -3.23 -10.27
CA ASP A 496 -24.51 -4.39 -10.07
C ASP A 496 -24.07 -5.58 -10.94
N GLU A 497 -24.82 -6.66 -10.94
CA GLU A 497 -24.53 -7.90 -11.65
C GLU A 497 -24.37 -7.67 -13.15
N TYR A 498 -25.20 -6.81 -13.74
CA TYR A 498 -25.13 -6.47 -15.17
C TYR A 498 -23.89 -5.65 -15.51
N GLU A 499 -23.55 -4.68 -14.67
CA GLU A 499 -22.37 -3.85 -14.87
C GLU A 499 -21.06 -4.60 -14.63
N VAL A 500 -20.99 -5.40 -13.58
CA VAL A 500 -19.84 -6.29 -13.34
C VAL A 500 -19.66 -7.25 -14.52
N ALA A 501 -20.77 -7.82 -15.04
CA ALA A 501 -20.72 -8.67 -16.21
C ALA A 501 -20.24 -7.93 -17.46
N ARG A 502 -20.69 -6.68 -17.67
CA ARG A 502 -20.27 -5.85 -18.79
C ARG A 502 -18.77 -5.56 -18.73
N LEU A 503 -18.28 -5.17 -17.56
CA LEU A 503 -16.86 -4.83 -17.35
C LEU A 503 -15.95 -6.06 -17.55
N PHE A 504 -16.35 -7.24 -17.09
CA PHE A 504 -15.61 -8.48 -17.37
C PHE A 504 -15.67 -8.92 -18.85
N SER A 505 -16.67 -8.45 -19.59
CA SER A 505 -16.86 -8.81 -21.01
C SER A 505 -16.22 -7.83 -21.99
N GLN A 506 -15.64 -6.73 -21.49
CA GLN A 506 -14.97 -5.74 -22.33
C GLN A 506 -13.74 -6.32 -23.02
N ALA A 507 -13.51 -5.86 -24.26
CA ALA A 507 -12.26 -6.11 -24.94
C ALA A 507 -11.10 -5.45 -24.14
N GLY A 508 -9.98 -6.17 -24.02
CA GLY A 508 -8.78 -5.66 -23.33
C GLY A 508 -8.51 -6.24 -21.95
N LEU A 509 -9.43 -7.00 -21.32
CA LEU A 509 -9.13 -7.70 -20.06
C LEU A 509 -7.91 -8.63 -20.21
N LYS A 510 -7.88 -9.39 -21.32
CA LYS A 510 -6.77 -10.29 -21.59
C LYS A 510 -5.47 -9.52 -21.80
N ASP A 511 -5.51 -8.40 -22.53
CA ASP A 511 -4.34 -7.57 -22.81
C ASP A 511 -3.79 -6.95 -21.50
N GLN A 512 -4.68 -6.52 -20.60
CA GLN A 512 -4.27 -6.02 -19.27
C GLN A 512 -3.57 -7.11 -18.45
N LEU A 513 -4.12 -8.33 -18.46
CA LEU A 513 -3.50 -9.47 -17.78
C LEU A 513 -2.18 -9.88 -18.45
N ASP A 514 -2.12 -9.92 -19.78
CA ASP A 514 -0.92 -10.26 -20.54
C ASP A 514 0.19 -9.21 -20.41
N ASN A 515 -0.14 -7.98 -20.01
CA ASN A 515 0.86 -6.96 -19.66
C ASN A 515 1.53 -7.24 -18.32
N GLU A 516 0.82 -7.85 -17.36
CA GLU A 516 1.36 -8.16 -16.03
C GLU A 516 1.83 -9.60 -15.90
N PHE A 517 1.29 -10.52 -16.70
CA PHE A 517 1.55 -11.96 -16.58
C PHE A 517 2.02 -12.58 -17.90
N SER A 518 2.76 -13.66 -17.78
CA SER A 518 3.24 -14.48 -18.90
C SER A 518 3.03 -15.97 -18.62
N GLY A 519 3.11 -16.80 -19.67
CA GLY A 519 2.89 -18.25 -19.60
C GLY A 519 1.43 -18.64 -19.87
N ASN A 520 1.17 -19.96 -19.78
CA ASN A 520 -0.19 -20.47 -19.88
C ASN A 520 -0.84 -20.39 -18.51
N TYR A 521 -1.85 -19.55 -18.37
CA TYR A 521 -2.56 -19.37 -17.11
C TYR A 521 -4.07 -19.54 -17.29
N THR A 522 -4.72 -19.91 -16.22
CA THR A 522 -6.18 -19.99 -16.13
C THR A 522 -6.70 -18.90 -15.18
N LEU A 523 -7.93 -18.46 -15.45
CA LEU A 523 -8.57 -17.40 -14.68
C LEU A 523 -9.73 -17.97 -13.87
N SER A 524 -9.88 -17.50 -12.64
CA SER A 524 -11.05 -17.74 -11.83
C SER A 524 -11.60 -16.41 -11.29
N LEU A 525 -12.90 -16.19 -11.45
CA LEU A 525 -13.61 -15.05 -10.93
C LEU A 525 -14.09 -15.34 -9.51
N ASN A 526 -13.88 -14.41 -8.60
CA ASN A 526 -14.28 -14.55 -7.20
C ASN A 526 -15.59 -13.78 -6.96
N LEU A 527 -16.71 -14.48 -7.08
CA LEU A 527 -18.06 -13.89 -7.07
C LEU A 527 -18.91 -14.42 -5.91
N SER A 528 -19.85 -13.60 -5.47
CA SER A 528 -20.90 -13.94 -4.52
C SER A 528 -22.26 -13.66 -5.17
N PRO A 529 -22.85 -14.63 -5.90
CA PRO A 529 -24.11 -14.41 -6.60
C PRO A 529 -25.25 -14.08 -5.62
N LEU A 530 -25.95 -12.98 -5.85
CA LEU A 530 -27.10 -12.59 -5.04
C LEU A 530 -28.19 -13.66 -5.07
N GLY A 531 -28.73 -13.97 -3.89
CA GLY A 531 -29.80 -14.95 -3.73
C GLY A 531 -29.39 -16.42 -3.68
N PHE A 532 -28.17 -16.77 -4.11
CA PHE A 532 -27.65 -18.15 -4.12
C PHE A 532 -26.43 -18.33 -3.22
N ALA A 533 -25.84 -17.24 -2.74
CA ALA A 533 -24.69 -17.31 -1.86
C ALA A 533 -25.15 -17.75 -0.45
N GLY A 534 -24.66 -18.92 0.01
CA GLY A 534 -24.79 -19.29 1.42
C GLY A 534 -24.05 -18.26 2.31
N TRP A 535 -24.28 -18.36 3.64
CA TRP A 535 -23.64 -17.47 4.61
C TRP A 535 -22.36 -18.07 5.18
N ASN A 536 -21.28 -17.29 5.24
CA ASN A 536 -20.07 -17.66 5.95
C ASN A 536 -20.15 -17.16 7.40
N LYS A 537 -20.43 -18.06 8.33
CA LYS A 537 -20.61 -17.72 9.75
C LYS A 537 -19.34 -17.16 10.39
N ASN A 538 -18.14 -17.62 9.95
CA ASN A 538 -16.87 -17.20 10.54
C ASN A 538 -16.49 -15.76 10.16
N LEU A 539 -16.84 -15.33 8.95
CA LEU A 539 -16.57 -13.98 8.46
C LEU A 539 -17.81 -13.07 8.53
N ASN A 540 -18.93 -13.58 9.00
CA ASN A 540 -20.22 -12.88 9.06
C ASN A 540 -20.59 -12.17 7.73
N GLN A 541 -20.42 -12.86 6.62
CA GLN A 541 -20.67 -12.33 5.28
C GLN A 541 -21.17 -13.43 4.33
N PRO A 542 -21.79 -13.06 3.17
CA PRO A 542 -22.15 -14.04 2.15
C PRO A 542 -20.93 -14.81 1.64
N LYS A 543 -21.11 -16.09 1.33
CA LYS A 543 -20.05 -16.93 0.77
C LYS A 543 -19.64 -16.43 -0.60
N LYS A 544 -18.35 -16.40 -0.84
CA LYS A 544 -17.73 -16.11 -2.12
C LYS A 544 -17.27 -17.41 -2.76
N TYR A 545 -17.48 -17.54 -4.06
CA TYR A 545 -17.13 -18.73 -4.84
C TYR A 545 -16.11 -18.37 -5.90
N SER A 546 -15.09 -19.20 -6.04
CA SER A 546 -14.14 -19.11 -7.14
C SER A 546 -14.72 -19.87 -8.34
N MET A 547 -15.03 -19.15 -9.40
CA MET A 547 -15.65 -19.67 -10.62
C MET A 547 -14.65 -19.60 -11.78
N GLY A 548 -14.36 -20.72 -12.42
CA GLY A 548 -13.37 -20.79 -13.50
C GLY A 548 -13.69 -19.92 -14.71
N SER A 549 -12.80 -19.93 -15.70
CA SER A 549 -12.86 -19.09 -16.90
C SER A 549 -14.14 -19.26 -17.75
N TRP A 550 -14.88 -20.37 -17.59
CA TRP A 550 -16.19 -20.57 -18.22
C TRP A 550 -17.20 -19.48 -17.84
N MET A 551 -17.09 -18.92 -16.62
CA MET A 551 -17.96 -17.84 -16.16
C MET A 551 -17.84 -16.58 -17.04
N LEU A 552 -16.64 -16.28 -17.57
CA LEU A 552 -16.46 -15.16 -18.52
C LEU A 552 -17.37 -15.27 -19.75
N LYS A 553 -17.66 -16.53 -20.19
CA LYS A 553 -18.57 -16.75 -21.31
C LYS A 553 -20.02 -16.43 -20.95
N LEU A 554 -20.40 -16.58 -19.68
CA LEU A 554 -21.74 -16.22 -19.19
C LEU A 554 -21.89 -14.73 -18.89
N MET A 555 -20.79 -14.00 -18.66
CA MET A 555 -20.84 -12.56 -18.42
C MET A 555 -21.37 -11.79 -19.65
N LYS A 556 -21.00 -12.22 -20.85
CA LYS A 556 -21.43 -11.53 -22.07
C LYS A 556 -22.96 -11.52 -22.27
N PRO A 557 -23.68 -12.64 -22.25
CA PRO A 557 -25.16 -12.62 -22.33
C PRO A 557 -25.79 -11.89 -21.14
N LEU A 558 -25.25 -12.02 -19.90
CA LEU A 558 -25.76 -11.29 -18.76
C LEU A 558 -25.64 -9.77 -18.94
N SER A 559 -24.55 -9.30 -19.51
CA SER A 559 -24.33 -7.87 -19.79
C SER A 559 -25.34 -7.27 -20.79
N LEU A 560 -25.86 -8.07 -21.70
CA LEU A 560 -26.88 -7.63 -22.69
C LEU A 560 -28.24 -7.35 -22.03
N LEU A 561 -28.47 -7.94 -20.85
CA LEU A 561 -29.70 -7.72 -20.07
C LEU A 561 -29.70 -6.38 -19.29
N LYS A 562 -28.67 -5.54 -19.44
CA LYS A 562 -28.60 -4.23 -18.77
C LYS A 562 -29.84 -3.34 -18.98
N GLY A 563 -30.57 -3.52 -20.06
CA GLY A 563 -31.79 -2.76 -20.40
C GLY A 563 -32.98 -3.05 -19.50
N ILE A 564 -33.03 -4.22 -18.85
CA ILE A 564 -34.13 -4.57 -17.92
C ILE A 564 -33.90 -4.05 -16.52
N ARG A 565 -32.73 -3.48 -16.23
CA ARG A 565 -32.34 -2.96 -14.92
C ARG A 565 -33.42 -2.02 -14.35
N GLY A 566 -33.89 -2.35 -13.16
CA GLY A 566 -34.89 -1.54 -12.44
C GLY A 566 -36.31 -1.68 -12.96
N THR A 567 -36.58 -2.52 -13.94
CA THR A 567 -37.94 -2.83 -14.43
C THR A 567 -38.59 -3.92 -13.56
N THR A 568 -39.88 -4.18 -13.77
CA THR A 568 -40.62 -5.24 -13.07
C THR A 568 -40.17 -6.66 -13.42
N ILE A 569 -39.47 -6.84 -14.53
CA ILE A 569 -38.91 -8.13 -14.98
C ILE A 569 -37.44 -8.32 -14.53
N ASP A 570 -36.83 -7.34 -13.89
CA ASP A 570 -35.47 -7.43 -13.37
C ASP A 570 -35.46 -8.26 -12.08
N PRO A 571 -34.87 -9.48 -12.07
CA PRO A 571 -34.88 -10.33 -10.88
C PRO A 571 -34.08 -9.73 -9.71
N TYR A 572 -33.06 -8.94 -9.99
CA TYR A 572 -32.24 -8.28 -8.97
C TYR A 572 -32.93 -7.06 -8.35
N SER A 573 -33.92 -6.48 -9.02
CA SER A 573 -34.69 -5.33 -8.53
C SER A 573 -35.37 -5.57 -7.20
N TYR A 574 -35.75 -6.80 -6.91
CA TYR A 574 -36.46 -7.19 -5.70
C TYR A 574 -35.53 -7.42 -4.50
N HIS A 575 -34.24 -7.49 -4.73
CA HIS A 575 -33.28 -7.67 -3.64
C HIS A 575 -33.19 -6.41 -2.76
N SER A 576 -33.11 -6.59 -1.44
CA SER A 576 -33.10 -5.49 -0.47
C SER A 576 -31.95 -4.50 -0.71
N GLU A 577 -30.78 -5.00 -1.05
CA GLU A 577 -29.58 -4.20 -1.38
C GLU A 577 -29.84 -3.29 -2.58
N ARG A 578 -30.35 -3.81 -3.68
CA ARG A 578 -30.65 -3.02 -4.89
C ARG A 578 -31.74 -1.99 -4.66
N ARG A 579 -32.73 -2.30 -3.82
CA ARG A 579 -33.76 -1.32 -3.40
C ARG A 579 -33.15 -0.20 -2.56
N ALA A 580 -32.28 -0.53 -1.60
CA ALA A 580 -31.60 0.44 -0.76
C ALA A 580 -30.71 1.39 -1.58
N GLU A 581 -29.97 0.88 -2.56
CA GLU A 581 -29.14 1.68 -3.46
C GLU A 581 -29.95 2.66 -4.30
N ARG A 582 -31.06 2.22 -4.88
CA ARG A 582 -31.98 3.13 -5.61
C ARG A 582 -32.61 4.19 -4.71
N ALA A 583 -33.03 3.82 -3.53
CA ALA A 583 -33.54 4.78 -2.53
C ALA A 583 -32.46 5.79 -2.12
N PHE A 584 -31.20 5.36 -2.06
CA PHE A 584 -30.08 6.23 -1.72
C PHE A 584 -29.81 7.29 -2.80
N VAL A 585 -30.02 6.98 -4.08
CA VAL A 585 -29.94 7.99 -5.16
C VAL A 585 -30.98 9.10 -4.95
N SER A 586 -32.21 8.74 -4.61
CA SER A 586 -33.28 9.72 -4.32
C SER A 586 -32.96 10.54 -3.06
N TYR A 587 -32.42 9.90 -2.04
CA TYR A 587 -31.93 10.57 -0.84
C TYR A 587 -30.82 11.58 -1.20
N TYR A 588 -29.83 11.17 -1.98
CA TYR A 588 -28.74 12.05 -2.44
C TYR A 588 -29.29 13.31 -3.13
N VAL A 589 -30.19 13.15 -4.11
CA VAL A 589 -30.77 14.28 -4.83
C VAL A 589 -31.47 15.26 -3.86
N ALA A 590 -32.24 14.72 -2.92
CA ALA A 590 -32.93 15.57 -1.92
C ALA A 590 -31.96 16.30 -0.98
N GLN A 591 -30.83 15.65 -0.60
CA GLN A 591 -29.84 16.32 0.26
C GLN A 591 -29.02 17.37 -0.51
N ILE A 592 -28.67 17.14 -1.78
CA ILE A 592 -28.02 18.16 -2.62
C ILE A 592 -28.94 19.37 -2.77
N ASP A 593 -30.23 19.15 -3.04
CA ASP A 593 -31.20 20.25 -3.13
C ASP A 593 -31.25 21.07 -1.83
N ARG A 594 -31.23 20.43 -0.67
CA ARG A 594 -31.20 21.10 0.64
C ARG A 594 -29.89 21.87 0.85
N LEU A 595 -28.75 21.24 0.61
CA LEU A 595 -27.45 21.88 0.77
C LEU A 595 -27.31 23.11 -0.13
N LEU A 596 -27.73 23.02 -1.39
CA LEU A 596 -27.70 24.15 -2.34
C LEU A 596 -28.71 25.25 -2.00
N ALA A 597 -29.82 24.93 -1.32
CA ALA A 597 -30.72 25.95 -0.78
C ALA A 597 -30.02 26.82 0.28
N HIS A 598 -29.13 26.23 1.09
CA HIS A 598 -28.31 26.93 2.09
C HIS A 598 -27.06 27.59 1.54
N LEU A 599 -26.67 27.33 0.28
CA LEU A 599 -25.46 27.86 -0.34
C LEU A 599 -25.49 29.38 -0.39
N ASP A 600 -24.37 30.00 -0.02
CA ASP A 600 -24.06 31.42 -0.19
C ASP A 600 -22.55 31.63 -0.40
N ALA A 601 -22.12 32.87 -0.64
CA ALA A 601 -20.72 33.18 -0.97
C ALA A 601 -19.72 32.83 0.16
N SER A 602 -20.18 32.68 1.41
CA SER A 602 -19.32 32.44 2.59
C SER A 602 -19.16 30.95 2.94
N ASN A 603 -20.11 30.08 2.57
CA ASN A 603 -20.18 28.70 3.06
C ASN A 603 -19.91 27.62 1.98
N GLY A 604 -19.47 28.02 0.78
CA GLY A 604 -19.21 27.10 -0.33
C GLY A 604 -18.25 25.95 0.02
N ALA A 605 -17.20 26.22 0.79
CA ALA A 605 -16.24 25.22 1.24
C ALA A 605 -16.85 24.21 2.24
N GLN A 606 -17.72 24.67 3.14
CA GLN A 606 -18.42 23.81 4.09
C GLN A 606 -19.41 22.89 3.37
N ILE A 607 -20.17 23.42 2.41
CA ILE A 607 -21.09 22.62 1.59
C ILE A 607 -20.33 21.60 0.74
N LEU A 608 -19.17 21.98 0.17
CA LEU A 608 -18.31 21.05 -0.54
C LEU A 608 -17.87 19.89 0.38
N THR A 609 -17.50 20.18 1.62
CA THR A 609 -17.14 19.15 2.62
C THR A 609 -18.30 18.20 2.89
N SER A 610 -19.50 18.74 3.07
CA SER A 610 -20.72 17.95 3.26
C SER A 610 -21.00 17.02 2.06
N ILE A 611 -20.81 17.49 0.83
CA ILE A 611 -21.02 16.69 -0.38
C ILE A 611 -19.95 15.60 -0.52
N LYS A 612 -18.71 15.86 -0.13
CA LYS A 612 -17.63 14.88 -0.14
C LYS A 612 -17.91 13.63 0.71
N HIS A 613 -18.81 13.70 1.70
CA HIS A 613 -19.23 12.50 2.43
C HIS A 613 -19.89 11.45 1.53
N PHE A 614 -20.53 11.84 0.45
CA PHE A 614 -21.09 10.91 -0.54
C PHE A 614 -20.03 10.19 -1.38
N ASP A 615 -18.83 10.77 -1.53
CA ASP A 615 -17.72 10.09 -2.22
C ASP A 615 -17.19 8.87 -1.45
N LYS A 616 -17.47 8.80 -0.15
CA LYS A 616 -17.13 7.66 0.70
C LYS A 616 -18.07 6.48 0.52
N VAL A 617 -19.21 6.65 -0.19
CA VAL A 617 -20.15 5.55 -0.50
C VAL A 617 -19.56 4.68 -1.59
N ARG A 618 -18.79 3.67 -1.16
CA ARG A 618 -18.00 2.75 -2.01
C ARG A 618 -18.16 1.32 -1.52
N GLY A 619 -17.77 0.37 -2.35
CA GLY A 619 -17.75 -1.04 -2.01
C GLY A 619 -18.99 -1.79 -2.50
N TYR A 620 -19.13 -3.00 -1.99
CA TYR A 620 -20.18 -3.95 -2.37
C TYR A 620 -20.84 -4.51 -1.11
N GLY A 621 -22.10 -4.91 -1.22
CA GLY A 621 -22.84 -5.57 -0.15
C GLY A 621 -22.85 -4.75 1.15
N TYR A 622 -22.49 -5.40 2.25
CA TYR A 622 -22.47 -4.79 3.57
C TYR A 622 -21.50 -3.59 3.67
N VAL A 623 -20.35 -3.63 2.99
CA VAL A 623 -19.39 -2.50 2.97
C VAL A 623 -20.05 -1.23 2.43
N ARG A 624 -20.82 -1.38 1.34
CA ARG A 624 -21.56 -0.26 0.75
C ARG A 624 -22.73 0.18 1.62
N ALA A 625 -23.44 -0.76 2.24
CA ALA A 625 -24.54 -0.47 3.15
C ALA A 625 -24.09 0.35 4.36
N ASP A 626 -22.98 -0.02 4.98
CA ASP A 626 -22.37 0.72 6.10
C ASP A 626 -21.90 2.11 5.66
N ALA A 627 -21.27 2.23 4.48
CA ALA A 627 -20.86 3.51 3.93
C ALA A 627 -22.06 4.45 3.64
N MET A 628 -23.18 3.91 3.14
CA MET A 628 -24.42 4.67 2.97
C MET A 628 -25.00 5.16 4.31
N ALA A 629 -24.97 4.34 5.35
CA ALA A 629 -25.44 4.70 6.68
C ALA A 629 -24.57 5.81 7.30
N GLN A 630 -23.25 5.68 7.20
CA GLN A 630 -22.29 6.69 7.67
C GLN A 630 -22.46 8.02 6.93
N ALA A 631 -22.57 8.00 5.60
CA ALA A 631 -22.78 9.21 4.81
C ALA A 631 -24.10 9.93 5.22
N LYS A 632 -25.18 9.19 5.46
CA LYS A 632 -26.44 9.76 5.96
C LYS A 632 -26.26 10.47 7.30
N ALA A 633 -25.56 9.85 8.23
CA ALA A 633 -25.34 10.42 9.56
C ALA A 633 -24.49 11.71 9.50
N LEU A 634 -23.42 11.69 8.74
CA LEU A 634 -22.51 12.83 8.59
C LEU A 634 -23.19 14.02 7.89
N VAL A 635 -23.89 13.78 6.79
CA VAL A 635 -24.61 14.85 6.06
C VAL A 635 -25.75 15.42 6.91
N ALA A 636 -26.44 14.60 7.71
CA ALA A 636 -27.48 15.09 8.61
C ALA A 636 -26.90 16.01 9.71
N ALA A 637 -25.74 15.66 10.28
CA ALA A 637 -25.03 16.48 11.25
C ALA A 637 -24.61 17.85 10.66
N GLU A 638 -24.02 17.83 9.45
CA GLU A 638 -23.60 19.06 8.74
C GLU A 638 -24.79 19.99 8.44
N LEU A 639 -25.92 19.43 8.01
CA LEU A 639 -27.14 20.22 7.77
C LEU A 639 -27.70 20.85 9.04
N GLN A 640 -27.59 20.19 10.20
CA GLN A 640 -27.95 20.76 11.49
C GLN A 640 -27.07 21.96 11.83
N HIS A 641 -25.76 21.85 11.64
CA HIS A 641 -24.82 22.96 11.84
C HIS A 641 -25.14 24.16 10.93
N LEU A 642 -25.31 23.92 9.63
CA LEU A 642 -25.70 24.97 8.67
C LEU A 642 -27.01 25.69 9.03
N SER A 643 -27.98 24.99 9.63
CA SER A 643 -29.24 25.57 10.06
C SER A 643 -29.13 26.39 11.34
N LEU A 644 -28.27 25.98 12.26
CA LEU A 644 -28.01 26.69 13.52
C LEU A 644 -27.21 27.98 13.27
N ASP A 645 -26.21 27.94 12.38
CA ASP A 645 -25.44 29.13 12.02
C ASP A 645 -26.32 30.24 11.42
N LYS A 646 -27.28 29.87 10.56
CA LYS A 646 -28.23 30.88 10.01
C LYS A 646 -29.16 31.46 11.08
N GLN A 647 -29.55 30.72 12.10
CA GLN A 647 -30.33 31.24 13.21
C GLN A 647 -29.50 32.18 14.10
N ALA A 648 -28.22 31.89 14.30
CA ALA A 648 -27.30 32.74 15.09
C ALA A 648 -26.95 34.04 14.39
N TYR A 649 -26.92 34.10 13.05
CA TYR A 649 -26.72 35.34 12.29
C TYR A 649 -27.99 36.16 12.05
N ALA A 650 -29.17 35.58 12.28
CA ALA A 650 -30.47 36.24 12.13
C ALA A 650 -31.00 36.79 13.46
N ALA A 651 -30.37 36.48 14.59
CA ALA A 651 -30.64 37.03 15.93
C ALA A 651 -29.61 38.09 16.30
#